data_c16c03be1a7da783180f98d24995a293
#
_entry.id   c16c03be1a7da783180f98d24995a293
#
_cell.length_a   1.000
_cell.length_b   1.000
_cell.length_c   1.000
_cell.angle_alpha   90.00
_cell.angle_beta   90.00
_cell.angle_gamma   90.00
#
_symmetry.space_group_name_H-M   'P 1'
#
loop_
_entity.id
_entity.type
_entity.pdbx_description
1 polymer ?
#
loop_
_entity_poly.entity_id
_entity_poly.type
_entity_poly.pdbx_seq_one_letter_code
_entity_poly.pdbx_strand_id
1 'polypeptide(L)'
;LLLVLALAFSACGTGGAAIISLQVQGSAPDVASADRGPHFAAPLTADSDVLAQSGFLELILDQRSMTANIRGFAEAEWFTLPQVSATPRANLGAAAVTLDIIVNGRPITLNSQDHAVYWENVTTEEIPDGVQVNYLITPNAETAARADELTKDDVAFTVMVRYFLQNGVFFVEADWENTSGNPNAFIQTLSLMDRFGTLRNPGADDFLLLPDGGGALLFPARATHENDFYDGADLYFSVFGEDLASPITRQHDEQRINADHRGNVLAANVGVFGAQQGAQSFAAVIERGAAAATIVARQNIPGEANVRQSSVGAQFTITPTLISGNTVHRAANSLGGQGSETFPLRISYRFFFGATAQFSDMATAMRTQLINAGILPSIIRTVPNPSWPLPLNLTVLGTQPQGRTRQTLTTFDQALDMLTRLQARGVGNVNVRYVGALTANPQRMRPLYRLGGQSDLAALQAYCLATNFSLFLDADMLPGRGAVDLAGNNIPLRNTDGMTQSVRGFINRLDNLNVNVSLGDGAAMLYADHAHGYTRCDVAAHLKDILPSLAAQGAQVMVDTGFFYAISAANVVVNLPMAPQLRTSPRREASPRYQSVPLLAMLLGNSVDFSFPSINLQSNEEEHFLRSVAFGASPAFTWAADGHERYRFEEQVELVVEYYTRANAVLGDLRQHHIVFYEFDSESQVSTTRFSNGAVIHVNFSNSDVAMHEFSIPARDFIRR
;
A
#
# COMPACT_ATOMS: atom_id res chain seq x y z
N LEU A 1 -37.83 -12.80 15.27
CA LEU A 1 -38.31 -12.60 16.65
C LEU A 1 -37.94 -11.19 17.09
N LEU A 2 -38.91 -10.47 17.67
CA LEU A 2 -38.94 -9.02 17.89
C LEU A 2 -37.71 -8.46 18.62
N LEU A 3 -37.17 -7.39 18.03
CA LEU A 3 -36.23 -6.48 18.65
C LEU A 3 -37.03 -5.36 19.36
N VAL A 4 -36.87 -5.18 20.66
CA VAL A 4 -37.42 -4.02 21.40
C VAL A 4 -36.26 -3.04 21.62
N LEU A 5 -36.32 -1.90 20.93
CA LEU A 5 -35.41 -0.76 21.12
C LEU A 5 -35.96 0.06 22.30
N ALA A 6 -35.21 0.22 23.40
CA ALA A 6 -35.46 1.21 24.43
C ALA A 6 -34.46 2.36 24.25
N LEU A 7 -34.93 3.50 23.78
CA LEU A 7 -34.22 4.77 23.74
C LEU A 7 -34.52 5.53 25.06
N ALA A 8 -33.51 5.75 25.88
CA ALA A 8 -33.57 6.72 26.97
C ALA A 8 -32.74 7.95 26.58
N PHE A 9 -33.42 9.07 26.31
CA PHE A 9 -32.79 10.39 26.20
C PHE A 9 -32.65 10.99 27.60
N SER A 10 -31.46 11.41 27.96
CA SER A 10 -31.25 12.40 29.02
C SER A 10 -30.34 13.48 28.49
N ALA A 11 -30.85 14.69 28.37
CA ALA A 11 -30.13 15.87 27.96
C ALA A 11 -29.50 16.57 29.16
N CYS A 12 -28.24 16.95 29.10
CA CYS A 12 -27.72 18.27 29.41
C CYS A 12 -26.20 18.36 29.27
N GLY A 13 -25.75 19.24 28.40
CA GLY A 13 -24.69 20.23 28.64
C GLY A 13 -23.21 19.82 28.43
N THR A 14 -22.60 20.47 27.49
CA THR A 14 -21.17 20.79 27.27
C THR A 14 -20.32 19.80 26.47
N GLY A 15 -19.81 20.32 25.39
CA GLY A 15 -18.96 19.82 24.32
C GLY A 15 -17.90 18.75 24.67
N GLY A 16 -18.02 17.63 24.01
CA GLY A 16 -17.04 16.57 23.93
C GLY A 16 -17.55 15.55 22.93
N ALA A 17 -16.73 15.23 21.95
CA ALA A 17 -17.07 14.25 20.93
C ALA A 17 -17.34 12.89 21.58
N ALA A 18 -18.58 12.42 21.50
CA ALA A 18 -18.97 11.11 22.00
C ALA A 18 -18.51 10.03 21.05
N ILE A 19 -17.57 9.21 21.49
CA ILE A 19 -17.25 7.92 20.89
C ILE A 19 -18.39 6.97 21.24
N ILE A 20 -19.21 6.60 20.27
CA ILE A 20 -20.23 5.57 20.44
C ILE A 20 -19.54 4.21 20.40
N SER A 21 -19.29 3.61 21.55
CA SER A 21 -18.95 2.21 21.66
C SER A 21 -20.22 1.38 21.59
N LEU A 22 -20.45 0.70 20.47
CA LEU A 22 -21.47 -0.34 20.37
C LEU A 22 -21.00 -1.57 21.16
N GLN A 23 -21.52 -1.76 22.36
CA GLN A 23 -21.47 -3.06 23.03
C GLN A 23 -22.55 -3.95 22.43
N VAL A 24 -22.13 -4.90 21.59
CA VAL A 24 -22.98 -6.01 21.17
C VAL A 24 -22.91 -7.08 22.25
N GLN A 25 -23.90 -7.13 23.12
CA GLN A 25 -24.17 -8.32 23.92
C GLN A 25 -24.92 -9.34 23.05
N GLY A 26 -24.16 -10.22 22.39
CA GLY A 26 -24.68 -11.41 21.74
C GLY A 26 -24.25 -12.64 22.53
N SER A 27 -25.21 -13.39 23.05
CA SER A 27 -24.97 -14.75 23.53
C SER A 27 -24.38 -15.58 22.40
N ALA A 28 -23.27 -16.27 22.65
CA ALA A 28 -22.64 -17.18 21.71
C ALA A 28 -23.68 -18.20 21.17
N PRO A 29 -23.74 -18.45 19.86
CA PRO A 29 -24.48 -19.60 19.37
C PRO A 29 -23.74 -20.86 19.77
N ASP A 30 -24.47 -21.86 20.28
CA ASP A 30 -24.01 -23.22 20.50
C ASP A 30 -23.46 -23.77 19.15
N VAL A 31 -22.16 -23.73 19.00
CA VAL A 31 -21.49 -24.37 17.84
C VAL A 31 -21.30 -25.83 18.21
N ALA A 32 -22.24 -26.66 17.77
CA ALA A 32 -22.05 -28.10 17.69
C ALA A 32 -20.72 -28.39 16.95
N SER A 33 -19.94 -29.33 17.47
CA SER A 33 -18.64 -29.77 16.99
C SER A 33 -18.68 -30.21 15.51
N ALA A 34 -18.60 -29.25 14.60
CA ALA A 34 -18.27 -29.49 13.21
C ALA A 34 -16.75 -29.50 13.06
N ASP A 35 -16.28 -30.46 12.28
CA ASP A 35 -14.90 -30.74 11.91
C ASP A 35 -14.00 -29.50 11.97
N ARG A 36 -13.07 -29.45 12.93
CA ARG A 36 -12.21 -28.29 13.16
C ARG A 36 -11.25 -28.17 11.99
N GLY A 37 -11.44 -27.17 11.15
CA GLY A 37 -10.53 -26.84 10.07
C GLY A 37 -9.11 -26.55 10.57
N PRO A 38 -8.14 -26.47 9.67
CA PRO A 38 -6.72 -26.27 10.04
C PRO A 38 -6.51 -24.95 10.79
N HIS A 39 -5.84 -25.01 11.92
CA HIS A 39 -5.50 -23.84 12.75
C HIS A 39 -4.26 -23.12 12.22
N PHE A 40 -4.19 -21.80 12.41
CA PHE A 40 -3.02 -20.96 12.07
C PHE A 40 -1.74 -21.37 12.79
N ALA A 41 -1.78 -22.19 13.82
CA ALA A 41 -0.59 -22.67 14.51
C ALA A 41 -0.86 -23.89 15.40
N ALA A 42 0.23 -24.49 15.87
CA ALA A 42 0.18 -25.56 16.83
C ALA A 42 -0.25 -25.07 18.23
N PRO A 43 -0.87 -25.94 19.04
CA PRO A 43 -1.31 -25.54 20.37
C PRO A 43 -0.12 -25.13 21.25
N LEU A 44 -0.27 -24.02 21.98
CA LEU A 44 0.66 -23.61 23.01
C LEU A 44 0.66 -24.65 24.14
N THR A 45 1.82 -24.82 24.76
CA THR A 45 1.95 -25.68 25.93
C THR A 45 1.42 -24.96 27.17
N ALA A 46 1.14 -25.71 28.24
CA ALA A 46 0.55 -25.19 29.47
C ALA A 46 1.39 -24.12 30.23
N ASP A 47 2.61 -23.83 29.76
CA ASP A 47 3.56 -22.93 30.41
C ASP A 47 3.53 -21.48 29.81
N SER A 48 2.41 -21.05 29.24
CA SER A 48 2.29 -19.72 28.63
C SER A 48 1.54 -18.75 29.55
N ASP A 49 2.18 -17.63 29.90
CA ASP A 49 1.57 -16.59 30.71
C ASP A 49 0.84 -15.57 29.84
N VAL A 50 -0.40 -15.22 30.22
CA VAL A 50 -1.16 -14.13 29.63
C VAL A 50 -0.57 -12.81 30.14
N LEU A 51 0.01 -12.02 29.24
CA LEU A 51 0.64 -10.73 29.56
C LEU A 51 -0.32 -9.56 29.52
N ALA A 52 -1.29 -9.58 28.61
CA ALA A 52 -2.27 -8.52 28.45
C ALA A 52 -3.56 -9.06 27.84
N GLN A 53 -4.67 -8.36 28.10
CA GLN A 53 -5.98 -8.62 27.48
C GLN A 53 -6.59 -7.32 26.97
N SER A 54 -7.17 -7.36 25.77
CA SER A 54 -7.89 -6.22 25.21
C SER A 54 -9.07 -6.71 24.37
N GLY A 55 -10.27 -6.43 24.85
CA GLY A 55 -11.49 -6.97 24.27
C GLY A 55 -11.54 -8.49 24.39
N PHE A 56 -11.56 -9.18 23.25
CA PHE A 56 -11.56 -10.65 23.18
C PHE A 56 -10.17 -11.25 22.90
N LEU A 57 -9.14 -10.41 22.81
CA LEU A 57 -7.77 -10.85 22.50
C LEU A 57 -6.95 -10.96 23.78
N GLU A 58 -6.13 -12.00 23.83
CA GLU A 58 -5.11 -12.21 24.84
C GLU A 58 -3.72 -12.25 24.18
N LEU A 59 -2.78 -11.50 24.77
CA LEU A 59 -1.37 -11.54 24.41
C LEU A 59 -0.65 -12.51 25.32
N ILE A 60 0.07 -13.43 24.75
CA ILE A 60 0.77 -14.50 25.46
C ILE A 60 2.21 -14.57 24.99
N LEU A 61 3.15 -14.71 25.91
CA LEU A 61 4.54 -15.00 25.59
C LEU A 61 4.76 -16.53 25.61
N ASP A 62 5.17 -17.07 24.46
CA ASP A 62 5.65 -18.45 24.41
C ASP A 62 7.08 -18.51 24.99
N GLN A 63 7.24 -19.10 26.15
CA GLN A 63 8.53 -19.23 26.85
C GLN A 63 9.58 -20.04 26.08
N ARG A 64 9.18 -20.86 25.11
CA ARG A 64 10.12 -21.67 24.30
C ARG A 64 10.71 -20.91 23.12
N SER A 65 9.89 -20.14 22.45
CA SER A 65 10.30 -19.34 21.31
C SER A 65 10.63 -17.90 21.68
N MET A 66 10.25 -17.49 22.92
CA MET A 66 10.35 -16.10 23.41
C MET A 66 9.67 -15.11 22.46
N THR A 67 8.57 -15.55 21.82
CA THR A 67 7.78 -14.74 20.89
C THR A 67 6.36 -14.54 21.41
N ALA A 68 5.75 -13.43 21.03
CA ALA A 68 4.36 -13.15 21.35
C ALA A 68 3.40 -13.92 20.46
N ASN A 69 2.34 -14.41 21.05
CA ASN A 69 1.23 -15.07 20.38
C ASN A 69 -0.07 -14.37 20.73
N ILE A 70 -1.06 -14.43 19.87
CA ILE A 70 -2.38 -13.86 20.11
C ILE A 70 -3.42 -14.96 20.12
N ARG A 71 -4.22 -15.00 21.17
CA ARG A 71 -5.38 -15.85 21.29
C ARG A 71 -6.67 -15.02 21.20
N GLY A 72 -7.58 -15.41 20.34
CA GLY A 72 -8.96 -14.91 20.30
C GLY A 72 -9.87 -15.74 21.19
N PHE A 73 -11.14 -15.35 21.29
CA PHE A 73 -12.19 -15.94 22.13
C PHE A 73 -12.03 -17.41 22.53
N ALA A 74 -12.27 -17.66 23.82
CA ALA A 74 -12.60 -18.92 24.46
C ALA A 74 -12.37 -20.16 23.59
N GLU A 75 -11.29 -20.86 23.78
CA GLU A 75 -11.05 -22.20 23.23
C GLU A 75 -10.23 -22.29 21.94
N ALA A 76 -9.02 -21.80 21.93
CA ALA A 76 -7.95 -22.39 21.11
C ALA A 76 -7.71 -21.86 19.66
N GLU A 77 -8.07 -20.66 19.33
CA GLU A 77 -7.68 -20.07 18.06
C GLU A 77 -6.47 -19.14 18.24
N TRP A 78 -5.33 -19.51 17.70
CA TRP A 78 -4.07 -18.83 17.93
C TRP A 78 -3.49 -18.29 16.64
N PHE A 79 -3.00 -17.07 16.67
CA PHE A 79 -2.11 -16.52 15.65
C PHE A 79 -0.68 -16.55 16.17
N THR A 80 0.13 -17.45 15.65
CA THR A 80 1.51 -17.63 16.10
C THR A 80 2.48 -17.76 14.93
N LEU A 81 3.78 -17.71 15.24
CA LEU A 81 4.82 -18.16 14.33
C LEU A 81 4.80 -19.69 14.20
N PRO A 82 5.31 -20.27 13.09
CA PRO A 82 5.47 -21.72 12.97
C PRO A 82 6.26 -22.31 14.13
N GLN A 83 5.96 -23.58 14.48
CA GLN A 83 6.62 -24.25 15.62
C GLN A 83 8.14 -24.33 15.47
N VAL A 84 8.81 -24.21 16.62
CA VAL A 84 10.25 -24.43 16.76
C VAL A 84 10.58 -25.92 16.61
N SER A 85 11.52 -26.23 15.73
CA SER A 85 12.11 -27.59 15.65
C SER A 85 13.20 -27.75 16.70
N ALA A 86 13.35 -28.96 17.21
CA ALA A 86 14.43 -29.32 18.15
C ALA A 86 15.83 -29.28 17.53
N THR A 87 15.92 -29.18 16.19
CA THR A 87 17.20 -29.06 15.46
C THR A 87 17.44 -27.64 15.02
N PRO A 88 18.55 -26.98 15.42
CA PRO A 88 19.00 -25.72 14.83
C PRO A 88 19.02 -25.84 13.30
N ARG A 89 18.83 -24.88 12.52
CA ARG A 89 18.72 -24.82 11.04
C ARG A 89 17.31 -24.99 10.46
N ALA A 90 16.32 -25.48 11.22
CA ALA A 90 14.95 -25.58 10.77
C ALA A 90 14.07 -24.43 11.29
N ASN A 91 14.65 -23.49 12.08
CA ASN A 91 13.89 -22.55 12.90
C ASN A 91 13.75 -21.12 12.31
N LEU A 92 14.24 -20.87 11.09
CA LEU A 92 14.04 -19.59 10.40
C LEU A 92 12.57 -19.15 10.39
N GLY A 93 11.65 -20.10 10.29
CA GLY A 93 10.22 -19.85 10.28
C GLY A 93 9.63 -19.49 11.63
N ALA A 94 10.25 -19.92 12.73
CA ALA A 94 9.78 -19.66 14.09
C ALA A 94 10.43 -18.42 14.72
N ALA A 95 11.37 -17.79 14.02
CA ALA A 95 12.10 -16.64 14.55
C ALA A 95 11.24 -15.37 14.52
N ALA A 96 11.22 -14.63 15.65
CA ALA A 96 10.60 -13.31 15.71
C ALA A 96 11.36 -12.29 14.85
N VAL A 97 12.68 -12.46 14.76
CA VAL A 97 13.58 -11.57 14.01
C VAL A 97 14.54 -12.42 13.18
N THR A 98 14.70 -12.06 11.92
CA THR A 98 15.77 -12.55 11.04
C THR A 98 16.58 -11.38 10.53
N LEU A 99 17.90 -11.45 10.64
CA LEU A 99 18.85 -10.44 10.20
C LEU A 99 19.67 -10.97 9.03
N ASP A 100 19.65 -10.27 7.90
CA ASP A 100 20.72 -10.40 6.92
C ASP A 100 21.76 -9.34 7.25
N ILE A 101 22.97 -9.74 7.54
CA ILE A 101 24.07 -8.88 7.98
C ILE A 101 25.24 -8.98 7.02
N ILE A 102 26.03 -7.93 6.96
CA ILE A 102 27.33 -7.94 6.28
C ILE A 102 28.41 -7.83 7.35
N VAL A 103 29.36 -8.76 7.33
CA VAL A 103 30.52 -8.75 8.22
C VAL A 103 31.79 -8.83 7.39
N ASN A 104 32.63 -7.81 7.49
CA ASN A 104 33.88 -7.72 6.72
C ASN A 104 33.65 -7.98 5.20
N GLY A 105 32.53 -7.50 4.66
CA GLY A 105 32.13 -7.65 3.26
C GLY A 105 31.46 -8.98 2.90
N ARG A 106 31.22 -9.88 3.85
CA ARG A 106 30.56 -11.17 3.62
C ARG A 106 29.13 -11.17 4.15
N PRO A 107 28.13 -11.62 3.39
CA PRO A 107 26.75 -11.73 3.82
C PRO A 107 26.55 -12.97 4.71
N ILE A 108 25.81 -12.81 5.79
CA ILE A 108 25.44 -13.86 6.75
C ILE A 108 24.00 -13.63 7.19
N THR A 109 23.21 -14.71 7.33
CA THR A 109 21.86 -14.65 7.90
C THR A 109 21.87 -15.21 9.32
N LEU A 110 21.39 -14.44 10.28
CA LEU A 110 21.18 -14.81 11.67
C LEU A 110 19.70 -14.65 12.03
N ASN A 111 19.22 -15.39 13.03
CA ASN A 111 17.84 -15.25 13.49
C ASN A 111 17.74 -15.37 15.02
N SER A 112 16.67 -14.83 15.60
CA SER A 112 16.47 -14.80 17.04
C SER A 112 16.39 -16.20 17.67
N GLN A 113 15.88 -17.20 16.95
CA GLN A 113 15.67 -18.54 17.51
C GLN A 113 16.99 -19.31 17.66
N ASP A 114 17.74 -19.46 16.58
CA ASP A 114 18.98 -20.27 16.57
C ASP A 114 20.18 -19.54 17.17
N HIS A 115 20.15 -18.19 17.21
CA HIS A 115 21.30 -17.37 17.57
C HIS A 115 21.11 -16.52 18.84
N ALA A 116 19.94 -16.59 19.48
CA ALA A 116 19.68 -15.97 20.78
C ALA A 116 18.94 -16.94 21.72
N VAL A 117 17.71 -17.35 21.41
CA VAL A 117 16.85 -18.17 22.29
C VAL A 117 17.51 -19.52 22.62
N TYR A 118 18.02 -20.22 21.63
CA TYR A 118 18.70 -21.53 21.83
C TYR A 118 19.89 -21.43 22.78
N TRP A 119 20.54 -20.28 22.90
CA TRP A 119 21.70 -20.02 23.76
C TRP A 119 21.35 -19.27 25.04
N GLU A 120 20.06 -19.13 25.37
CA GLU A 120 19.59 -18.41 26.55
C GLU A 120 20.04 -16.93 26.60
N ASN A 121 20.36 -16.34 25.45
CA ASN A 121 20.78 -14.95 25.29
C ASN A 121 19.56 -14.03 25.08
N VAL A 122 18.54 -14.14 25.92
CA VAL A 122 17.30 -13.38 25.84
C VAL A 122 16.96 -12.83 27.22
N THR A 123 16.53 -11.58 27.28
CA THR A 123 15.95 -10.98 28.48
C THR A 123 14.59 -10.37 28.19
N THR A 124 13.73 -10.34 29.19
CA THR A 124 12.39 -9.77 29.08
C THR A 124 12.22 -8.65 30.08
N GLU A 125 11.43 -7.63 29.70
CA GLU A 125 11.04 -6.52 30.51
C GLU A 125 9.54 -6.28 30.37
N GLU A 126 8.82 -6.16 31.48
CA GLU A 126 7.40 -5.84 31.46
C GLU A 126 7.21 -4.38 31.01
N ILE A 127 6.29 -4.16 30.07
CA ILE A 127 5.85 -2.84 29.63
C ILE A 127 4.33 -2.73 29.76
N PRO A 128 3.76 -1.53 29.75
CA PRO A 128 2.30 -1.38 29.77
C PRO A 128 1.63 -2.18 28.66
N ASP A 129 0.67 -3.01 29.03
CA ASP A 129 -0.11 -3.87 28.13
C ASP A 129 0.72 -4.89 27.30
N GLY A 130 1.92 -5.27 27.77
CA GLY A 130 2.77 -6.17 27.01
C GLY A 130 4.14 -6.48 27.60
N VAL A 131 5.07 -6.83 26.72
CA VAL A 131 6.43 -7.20 27.05
C VAL A 131 7.43 -6.69 26.01
N GLN A 132 8.60 -6.27 26.47
CA GLN A 132 9.77 -6.08 25.62
C GLN A 132 10.68 -7.31 25.76
N VAL A 133 11.06 -7.89 24.64
CA VAL A 133 12.00 -9.00 24.55
C VAL A 133 13.28 -8.50 23.89
N ASN A 134 14.41 -8.66 24.56
CA ASN A 134 15.71 -8.29 24.03
C ASN A 134 16.48 -9.55 23.61
N TYR A 135 16.73 -9.69 22.32
CA TYR A 135 17.46 -10.82 21.74
C TYR A 135 18.90 -10.40 21.49
N LEU A 136 19.87 -10.99 22.21
CA LEU A 136 21.29 -10.84 21.89
C LEU A 136 21.66 -11.88 20.82
N ILE A 137 21.64 -11.50 19.56
CA ILE A 137 21.89 -12.35 18.40
C ILE A 137 23.40 -12.40 18.11
N THR A 138 23.99 -13.57 18.24
CA THR A 138 25.43 -13.81 18.04
C THR A 138 25.63 -15.02 17.13
N PRO A 139 26.78 -15.16 16.44
CA PRO A 139 27.10 -16.37 15.70
C PRO A 139 27.11 -17.61 16.62
N ASN A 140 26.59 -18.71 16.15
CA ASN A 140 26.74 -20.01 16.82
C ASN A 140 27.98 -20.78 16.29
N ALA A 141 28.37 -21.85 16.97
CA ALA A 141 29.52 -22.67 16.57
C ALA A 141 29.39 -23.22 15.13
N GLU A 142 28.18 -23.45 14.64
CA GLU A 142 27.97 -23.94 13.28
C GLU A 142 28.09 -22.84 12.22
N THR A 143 27.61 -21.62 12.53
CA THR A 143 27.82 -20.45 11.66
C THR A 143 29.27 -20.00 11.65
N ALA A 144 29.95 -20.04 12.80
CA ALA A 144 31.39 -19.77 12.90
C ALA A 144 32.23 -20.71 12.03
N ALA A 145 31.92 -22.00 12.03
CA ALA A 145 32.63 -23.01 11.21
C ALA A 145 32.50 -22.76 9.68
N ARG A 146 31.45 -22.05 9.23
CA ARG A 146 31.25 -21.66 7.82
C ARG A 146 31.77 -20.27 7.47
N ALA A 147 31.95 -19.42 8.46
CA ALA A 147 32.27 -17.99 8.28
C ALA A 147 33.69 -17.64 8.74
N ASP A 148 34.67 -18.56 8.62
CA ASP A 148 36.06 -18.34 9.00
C ASP A 148 36.20 -17.81 10.45
N GLU A 149 35.64 -18.54 11.42
CA GLU A 149 35.86 -18.32 12.87
C GLU A 149 35.31 -17.00 13.44
N LEU A 150 34.15 -16.50 12.97
CA LEU A 150 33.49 -15.37 13.59
C LEU A 150 33.10 -15.66 15.05
N THR A 151 33.44 -14.75 15.93
CA THR A 151 33.12 -14.80 17.36
C THR A 151 32.02 -13.76 17.71
N LYS A 152 31.51 -13.80 18.94
CA LYS A 152 30.62 -12.77 19.48
C LYS A 152 31.29 -11.39 19.53
N ASP A 153 32.61 -11.31 19.55
CA ASP A 153 33.36 -10.06 19.53
C ASP A 153 33.38 -9.46 18.11
N ASP A 154 33.21 -10.31 17.08
CA ASP A 154 33.09 -9.88 15.69
C ASP A 154 31.68 -9.48 15.33
N VAL A 155 30.69 -10.18 15.89
CA VAL A 155 29.26 -10.00 15.56
C VAL A 155 28.39 -10.19 16.80
N ALA A 156 27.76 -9.12 17.25
CA ALA A 156 26.70 -9.16 18.26
C ALA A 156 25.71 -8.04 18.00
N PHE A 157 24.45 -8.38 17.88
CA PHE A 157 23.36 -7.41 17.75
C PHE A 157 22.34 -7.65 18.86
N THR A 158 22.04 -6.62 19.64
CA THR A 158 20.89 -6.64 20.53
C THR A 158 19.70 -6.10 19.76
N VAL A 159 18.67 -6.94 19.55
CA VAL A 159 17.40 -6.53 18.92
C VAL A 159 16.33 -6.51 19.99
N MET A 160 15.77 -5.34 20.22
CA MET A 160 14.68 -5.08 21.16
C MET A 160 13.36 -5.16 20.43
N VAL A 161 12.48 -6.06 20.83
CA VAL A 161 11.14 -6.19 20.24
C VAL A 161 10.10 -5.97 21.34
N ARG A 162 9.20 -5.02 21.13
CA ARG A 162 8.04 -4.76 21.98
C ARG A 162 6.80 -5.40 21.39
N TYR A 163 6.13 -6.17 22.21
CA TYR A 163 4.85 -6.78 21.91
C TYR A 163 3.81 -6.21 22.90
N PHE A 164 2.77 -5.56 22.42
CA PHE A 164 1.74 -5.03 23.27
C PHE A 164 0.36 -5.03 22.61
N LEU A 165 -0.69 -5.06 23.43
CA LEU A 165 -2.08 -5.17 23.00
C LEU A 165 -2.87 -3.97 23.50
N GLN A 166 -3.29 -3.08 22.61
CA GLN A 166 -4.00 -1.86 22.96
C GLN A 166 -5.23 -1.67 22.07
N ASN A 167 -6.40 -1.46 22.68
CA ASN A 167 -7.67 -1.22 21.98
C ASN A 167 -8.01 -2.31 20.93
N GLY A 168 -7.73 -3.57 21.23
CA GLY A 168 -7.96 -4.70 20.33
C GLY A 168 -7.02 -4.73 19.12
N VAL A 169 -5.89 -4.04 19.19
CA VAL A 169 -4.83 -4.04 18.20
C VAL A 169 -3.56 -4.59 18.82
N PHE A 170 -2.95 -5.55 18.16
CA PHE A 170 -1.65 -6.07 18.55
C PHE A 170 -0.56 -5.31 17.81
N PHE A 171 0.40 -4.77 18.54
CA PHE A 171 1.52 -4.00 18.03
C PHE A 171 2.82 -4.75 18.22
N VAL A 172 3.65 -4.69 17.20
CA VAL A 172 5.03 -5.18 17.22
C VAL A 172 5.94 -4.02 16.80
N GLU A 173 6.84 -3.63 17.70
CA GLU A 173 7.86 -2.62 17.45
C GLU A 173 9.24 -3.25 17.52
N ALA A 174 10.21 -2.75 16.74
CA ALA A 174 11.59 -3.21 16.82
C ALA A 174 12.59 -2.05 16.70
N ASP A 175 13.68 -2.16 17.48
CA ASP A 175 14.91 -1.37 17.37
C ASP A 175 16.10 -2.31 17.61
N TRP A 176 17.32 -1.86 17.34
CA TRP A 176 18.52 -2.68 17.43
C TRP A 176 19.76 -1.86 17.70
N GLU A 177 20.78 -2.53 18.23
CA GLU A 177 22.10 -1.98 18.49
C GLU A 177 23.19 -2.99 18.11
N ASN A 178 24.27 -2.51 17.49
CA ASN A 178 25.47 -3.33 17.32
C ASN A 178 26.31 -3.27 18.61
N THR A 179 26.33 -4.36 19.35
CA THR A 179 27.04 -4.51 20.64
C THR A 179 28.38 -5.19 20.52
N SER A 180 28.82 -5.65 19.32
CA SER A 180 30.12 -6.27 19.10
C SER A 180 31.29 -5.26 19.12
N GLY A 181 31.00 -3.97 18.84
CA GLY A 181 32.04 -2.96 18.62
C GLY A 181 32.75 -3.08 17.27
N ASN A 182 32.43 -4.06 16.42
CA ASN A 182 32.97 -4.17 15.07
C ASN A 182 32.24 -3.20 14.10
N PRO A 183 32.89 -2.13 13.61
CA PRO A 183 32.27 -1.16 12.71
C PRO A 183 32.00 -1.73 11.30
N ASN A 184 32.61 -2.89 10.97
CA ASN A 184 32.42 -3.58 9.69
C ASN A 184 31.33 -4.64 9.73
N ALA A 185 30.64 -4.79 10.87
CA ALA A 185 29.44 -5.60 11.02
C ALA A 185 28.21 -4.66 11.04
N PHE A 186 27.28 -4.85 10.12
CA PHE A 186 26.04 -4.05 10.06
C PHE A 186 24.88 -4.87 9.50
N ILE A 187 23.67 -4.49 9.92
CA ILE A 187 22.43 -5.11 9.44
C ILE A 187 22.11 -4.53 8.06
N GLN A 188 21.97 -5.38 7.06
CA GLN A 188 21.48 -5.03 5.73
C GLN A 188 19.95 -5.02 5.72
N THR A 189 19.33 -6.14 6.14
CA THR A 189 17.88 -6.26 6.26
C THR A 189 17.47 -6.87 7.59
N LEU A 190 16.27 -6.50 8.04
CA LEU A 190 15.62 -7.07 9.22
C LEU A 190 14.22 -7.54 8.84
N SER A 191 13.94 -8.82 9.02
CA SER A 191 12.57 -9.37 8.92
C SER A 191 11.97 -9.46 10.32
N LEU A 192 10.78 -8.87 10.50
CA LEU A 192 10.09 -8.82 11.80
C LEU A 192 8.80 -9.62 11.70
N MET A 193 8.76 -10.75 12.45
CA MET A 193 7.62 -11.68 12.46
C MET A 193 7.09 -12.02 11.06
N ASP A 194 7.99 -12.18 10.09
CA ASP A 194 7.66 -12.27 8.67
C ASP A 194 6.90 -13.56 8.27
N ARG A 195 6.76 -14.49 9.21
CA ARG A 195 5.96 -15.72 9.06
C ARG A 195 4.83 -15.82 10.09
N PHE A 196 4.49 -14.72 10.75
CA PHE A 196 3.36 -14.68 11.67
C PHE A 196 2.05 -14.98 10.94
N GLY A 197 1.18 -15.82 11.53
CA GLY A 197 -0.07 -16.23 10.89
C GLY A 197 0.13 -17.07 9.62
N THR A 198 1.17 -17.92 9.57
CA THR A 198 1.41 -18.84 8.46
C THR A 198 0.23 -19.78 8.24
N LEU A 199 -0.29 -19.80 7.02
CA LEU A 199 -1.31 -20.76 6.60
C LEU A 199 -0.73 -22.16 6.55
N ARG A 200 -1.40 -23.14 7.15
CA ARG A 200 -1.00 -24.56 7.18
C ARG A 200 -2.03 -25.40 6.43
N ASN A 201 -1.60 -26.10 5.39
CA ASN A 201 -2.47 -26.88 4.50
C ASN A 201 -3.70 -26.06 4.06
N PRO A 202 -3.50 -24.86 3.44
CA PRO A 202 -4.59 -23.98 3.10
C PRO A 202 -5.64 -24.67 2.23
N GLY A 203 -6.91 -24.36 2.48
CA GLY A 203 -8.06 -24.75 1.65
C GLY A 203 -8.16 -23.89 0.39
N ALA A 204 -9.12 -24.23 -0.49
CA ALA A 204 -9.30 -23.55 -1.78
C ALA A 204 -9.69 -22.06 -1.65
N ASP A 205 -10.30 -21.69 -0.52
CA ASP A 205 -10.79 -20.34 -0.26
C ASP A 205 -9.89 -19.56 0.71
N ASP A 206 -8.85 -20.19 1.25
CA ASP A 206 -7.86 -19.54 2.09
C ASP A 206 -6.92 -18.69 1.24
N PHE A 207 -6.60 -17.49 1.71
CA PHE A 207 -5.83 -16.53 0.90
C PHE A 207 -4.79 -15.72 1.71
N LEU A 208 -3.81 -15.21 0.96
CA LEU A 208 -2.96 -14.10 1.37
C LEU A 208 -3.48 -12.82 0.71
N LEU A 209 -3.63 -11.74 1.49
CA LEU A 209 -3.98 -10.41 0.99
C LEU A 209 -2.70 -9.62 0.72
N LEU A 210 -2.54 -9.19 -0.54
CA LEU A 210 -1.33 -8.57 -1.05
C LEU A 210 -1.61 -7.15 -1.59
N PRO A 211 -0.69 -6.19 -1.39
CA PRO A 211 -0.82 -4.84 -1.93
C PRO A 211 -0.33 -4.75 -3.38
N ASP A 212 -0.64 -5.75 -4.21
CA ASP A 212 -0.26 -5.76 -5.62
C ASP A 212 -1.24 -4.96 -6.47
N GLY A 213 -0.75 -3.90 -7.11
CA GLY A 213 -1.59 -2.99 -7.87
C GLY A 213 -2.70 -2.40 -6.99
N GLY A 214 -3.95 -2.55 -7.41
CA GLY A 214 -5.14 -2.12 -6.64
C GLY A 214 -5.45 -2.96 -5.42
N GLY A 215 -4.80 -4.12 -5.28
CA GLY A 215 -4.99 -5.15 -4.28
C GLY A 215 -5.26 -6.52 -4.91
N ALA A 216 -4.75 -7.57 -4.27
CA ALA A 216 -4.93 -8.94 -4.75
C ALA A 216 -5.09 -9.95 -3.60
N LEU A 217 -5.88 -11.00 -3.86
CA LEU A 217 -5.95 -12.20 -3.05
C LEU A 217 -5.17 -13.31 -3.76
N LEU A 218 -4.20 -13.90 -3.09
CA LEU A 218 -3.47 -15.07 -3.54
C LEU A 218 -3.97 -16.31 -2.81
N PHE A 219 -4.50 -17.28 -3.55
CA PHE A 219 -5.05 -18.54 -3.03
C PHE A 219 -4.02 -19.68 -3.19
N PRO A 220 -3.24 -20.03 -2.18
CA PRO A 220 -2.12 -20.96 -2.33
C PRO A 220 -2.53 -22.39 -2.71
N ALA A 221 -3.75 -22.80 -2.37
CA ALA A 221 -4.23 -24.16 -2.61
C ALA A 221 -4.93 -24.37 -3.94
N ARG A 222 -5.33 -23.30 -4.66
CA ARG A 222 -5.99 -23.45 -5.96
C ARG A 222 -5.05 -24.02 -7.00
N ALA A 223 -5.59 -24.81 -7.92
CA ALA A 223 -4.83 -25.43 -9.00
C ALA A 223 -4.09 -24.40 -9.84
N THR A 224 -2.89 -24.75 -10.28
CA THR A 224 -2.11 -23.98 -11.25
C THR A 224 -2.38 -24.52 -12.66
N HIS A 225 -2.41 -23.65 -13.65
CA HIS A 225 -2.25 -24.07 -15.05
C HIS A 225 -0.78 -24.42 -15.32
N GLU A 226 -0.50 -25.34 -16.23
CA GLU A 226 0.86 -25.59 -16.70
C GLU A 226 1.51 -24.26 -17.11
N ASN A 227 2.65 -23.94 -16.49
CA ASN A 227 3.35 -22.67 -16.62
C ASN A 227 2.66 -21.46 -15.93
N ASP A 228 1.94 -21.66 -14.83
CA ASP A 228 1.52 -20.54 -14.00
C ASP A 228 2.75 -19.86 -13.40
N PHE A 229 2.88 -18.57 -13.66
CA PHE A 229 4.04 -17.75 -13.31
C PHE A 229 4.26 -17.64 -11.79
N TYR A 230 3.26 -18.02 -11.00
CA TYR A 230 3.24 -17.91 -9.53
C TYR A 230 3.48 -19.22 -8.80
N ASP A 231 3.78 -20.31 -9.51
CA ASP A 231 3.90 -21.61 -8.86
C ASP A 231 5.17 -21.70 -8.02
N GLY A 232 4.97 -21.55 -6.71
CA GLY A 232 6.00 -21.77 -5.70
C GLY A 232 7.05 -20.69 -5.52
N ALA A 233 7.01 -19.58 -6.28
CA ALA A 233 7.94 -18.46 -6.11
C ALA A 233 7.51 -17.52 -4.98
N ASP A 234 8.47 -16.99 -4.24
CA ASP A 234 8.23 -15.87 -3.32
C ASP A 234 7.96 -14.59 -4.11
N LEU A 235 7.01 -13.77 -3.65
CA LEU A 235 6.64 -12.50 -4.26
C LEU A 235 7.08 -11.35 -3.36
N TYR A 236 7.71 -10.34 -3.96
CA TYR A 236 8.28 -9.19 -3.25
C TYR A 236 7.62 -7.90 -3.69
N PHE A 237 7.07 -7.14 -2.74
CA PHE A 237 6.39 -5.86 -2.98
C PHE A 237 7.10 -4.76 -2.20
N SER A 238 7.91 -3.95 -2.89
CA SER A 238 8.57 -2.79 -2.27
C SER A 238 7.55 -1.69 -2.00
N VAL A 239 7.41 -1.30 -0.75
CA VAL A 239 6.50 -0.21 -0.37
C VAL A 239 7.03 1.11 -0.92
N PHE A 240 6.17 1.83 -1.65
CA PHE A 240 6.48 3.04 -2.43
C PHE A 240 7.45 2.81 -3.59
N GLY A 241 7.45 1.60 -4.16
CA GLY A 241 8.24 1.25 -5.33
C GLY A 241 9.74 1.06 -5.04
N GLU A 242 10.52 0.92 -6.09
CA GLU A 242 11.97 0.68 -6.03
C GLU A 242 12.74 1.96 -5.65
N ASP A 243 13.80 1.83 -4.87
CA ASP A 243 14.73 2.92 -4.59
C ASP A 243 15.69 3.14 -5.75
N LEU A 244 15.48 4.20 -6.52
CA LEU A 244 16.31 4.52 -7.69
C LEU A 244 17.75 4.94 -7.32
N ALA A 245 17.98 5.40 -6.10
CA ALA A 245 19.30 5.72 -5.59
C ALA A 245 20.06 4.50 -5.05
N SER A 246 19.35 3.38 -4.86
CA SER A 246 19.93 2.12 -4.38
C SER A 246 19.51 0.96 -5.33
N PRO A 247 19.84 1.02 -6.63
CA PRO A 247 19.31 0.11 -7.65
C PRO A 247 19.71 -1.36 -7.47
N ILE A 248 20.33 -1.72 -6.36
CA ILE A 248 21.09 -2.96 -6.22
C ILE A 248 20.63 -3.85 -5.07
N THR A 249 19.51 -3.61 -4.50
CA THR A 249 18.74 -4.69 -3.90
C THR A 249 18.55 -5.85 -4.87
N ARG A 250 18.75 -5.59 -6.17
CA ARG A 250 18.64 -6.57 -7.26
C ARG A 250 19.64 -7.73 -7.21
N GLN A 251 20.90 -7.53 -6.79
CA GLN A 251 21.90 -8.62 -6.92
C GLN A 251 21.74 -9.72 -5.88
N HIS A 252 21.23 -9.42 -4.69
CA HIS A 252 20.90 -10.45 -3.69
C HIS A 252 19.55 -11.08 -3.95
N ASP A 253 18.61 -10.32 -4.51
CA ASP A 253 17.28 -10.81 -4.86
C ASP A 253 17.28 -11.59 -6.18
N GLU A 254 18.21 -11.35 -7.10
CA GLU A 254 18.36 -12.13 -8.34
C GLU A 254 18.64 -13.62 -8.09
N GLN A 255 19.21 -13.98 -6.93
CA GLN A 255 19.36 -15.39 -6.53
C GLN A 255 18.09 -15.96 -5.89
N ARG A 256 17.18 -15.12 -5.41
CA ARG A 256 15.91 -15.51 -4.78
C ARG A 256 14.71 -15.37 -5.72
N ILE A 257 14.78 -14.43 -6.65
CA ILE A 257 13.74 -14.23 -7.67
C ILE A 257 14.12 -15.13 -8.85
N ASN A 258 13.24 -16.05 -9.21
CA ASN A 258 13.42 -16.89 -10.39
C ASN A 258 13.87 -16.04 -11.58
N ALA A 259 14.90 -16.47 -12.30
CA ALA A 259 15.50 -15.75 -13.44
C ALA A 259 14.46 -15.34 -14.52
N ASP A 260 13.30 -16.01 -14.57
CA ASP A 260 12.19 -15.70 -15.48
C ASP A 260 11.42 -14.42 -15.12
N HIS A 261 11.56 -13.88 -13.90
CA HIS A 261 10.88 -12.66 -13.45
C HIS A 261 11.72 -11.40 -13.70
N ARG A 262 12.88 -11.50 -14.30
CA ARG A 262 13.77 -10.40 -14.71
C ARG A 262 13.97 -9.31 -13.65
N GLY A 263 14.01 -9.68 -12.37
CA GLY A 263 14.39 -8.79 -11.27
C GLY A 263 13.44 -7.63 -11.00
N ASN A 264 12.17 -7.69 -11.40
CA ASN A 264 11.22 -6.64 -11.08
C ASN A 264 10.65 -6.86 -9.69
N VAL A 265 11.14 -6.12 -8.71
CA VAL A 265 10.44 -5.94 -7.43
C VAL A 265 9.16 -5.16 -7.75
N LEU A 266 8.02 -5.71 -7.34
CA LEU A 266 6.73 -5.07 -7.55
C LEU A 266 6.56 -3.89 -6.60
N ALA A 267 5.84 -2.86 -7.04
CA ALA A 267 5.56 -1.71 -6.20
C ALA A 267 4.28 -1.92 -5.39
N ALA A 268 4.32 -1.59 -4.09
CA ALA A 268 3.15 -1.45 -3.23
C ALA A 268 2.89 0.03 -2.92
N ASN A 269 1.65 0.49 -3.09
CA ASN A 269 1.29 1.88 -2.81
C ASN A 269 1.23 2.18 -1.30
N VAL A 270 1.05 1.14 -0.48
CA VAL A 270 0.85 1.21 0.96
C VAL A 270 1.42 -0.03 1.64
N GLY A 271 1.90 0.12 2.86
CA GLY A 271 2.44 -0.99 3.66
C GLY A 271 1.34 -1.75 4.40
N VAL A 272 0.54 -2.55 3.68
CA VAL A 272 -0.51 -3.40 4.27
C VAL A 272 -0.47 -4.81 3.71
N PHE A 273 -0.82 -5.79 4.54
CA PHE A 273 -0.92 -7.19 4.13
C PHE A 273 -1.82 -7.96 5.10
N GLY A 274 -2.16 -9.19 4.77
CA GLY A 274 -2.95 -10.03 5.66
C GLY A 274 -3.09 -11.45 5.17
N ALA A 275 -3.77 -12.28 5.95
CA ALA A 275 -4.07 -13.66 5.59
C ALA A 275 -5.40 -14.11 6.17
N GLN A 276 -6.04 -15.07 5.52
CA GLN A 276 -7.27 -15.70 5.98
C GLN A 276 -7.12 -17.21 5.85
N GLN A 277 -7.49 -17.95 6.90
CA GLN A 277 -7.60 -19.40 6.91
C GLN A 277 -8.87 -19.85 7.65
N GLY A 278 -9.76 -20.55 6.95
CA GLY A 278 -11.05 -20.93 7.51
C GLY A 278 -11.86 -19.73 7.99
N ALA A 279 -12.27 -19.74 9.25
CA ALA A 279 -13.02 -18.65 9.87
C ALA A 279 -12.13 -17.65 10.64
N GLN A 280 -10.86 -17.54 10.29
CA GLN A 280 -9.90 -16.64 10.93
C GLN A 280 -9.17 -15.80 9.92
N SER A 281 -8.94 -14.53 10.24
CA SER A 281 -8.07 -13.69 9.43
C SER A 281 -7.36 -12.62 10.26
N PHE A 282 -6.27 -12.09 9.73
CA PHE A 282 -5.63 -10.89 10.26
C PHE A 282 -5.36 -9.87 9.16
N ALA A 283 -5.39 -8.61 9.56
CA ALA A 283 -5.00 -7.46 8.75
C ALA A 283 -3.82 -6.75 9.42
N ALA A 284 -2.74 -6.50 8.69
CA ALA A 284 -1.54 -5.84 9.18
C ALA A 284 -1.29 -4.51 8.45
N VAL A 285 -0.80 -3.52 9.21
CA VAL A 285 -0.40 -2.19 8.72
C VAL A 285 1.00 -1.87 9.21
N ILE A 286 1.90 -1.55 8.31
CA ILE A 286 3.24 -1.03 8.64
C ILE A 286 3.11 0.46 8.93
N GLU A 287 3.13 0.83 10.21
CA GLU A 287 2.93 2.21 10.66
C GLU A 287 4.21 3.04 10.65
N ARG A 288 5.36 2.39 10.96
CA ARG A 288 6.70 3.00 10.91
C ARG A 288 7.65 2.12 10.12
N GLY A 289 8.56 2.74 9.40
CA GLY A 289 9.52 2.04 8.54
C GLY A 289 8.96 1.64 7.17
N ALA A 290 7.73 2.05 6.81
CA ALA A 290 7.09 1.65 5.56
C ALA A 290 7.94 1.93 4.31
N ALA A 291 8.63 3.06 4.25
CA ALA A 291 9.49 3.40 3.10
C ALA A 291 10.74 2.50 2.96
N ALA A 292 11.11 1.77 4.01
CA ALA A 292 12.17 0.78 3.99
C ALA A 292 11.63 -0.66 3.83
N ALA A 293 10.31 -0.85 3.80
CA ALA A 293 9.69 -2.15 3.84
C ALA A 293 9.54 -2.79 2.46
N THR A 294 9.73 -4.10 2.43
CA THR A 294 9.30 -5.00 1.36
C THR A 294 8.34 -6.01 1.97
N ILE A 295 7.13 -6.11 1.44
CA ILE A 295 6.17 -7.14 1.83
C ILE A 295 6.52 -8.39 1.03
N VAL A 296 6.67 -9.52 1.73
CA VAL A 296 7.09 -10.78 1.13
C VAL A 296 5.99 -11.81 1.31
N ALA A 297 5.42 -12.29 0.21
CA ALA A 297 4.52 -13.42 0.22
C ALA A 297 5.30 -14.69 -0.14
N ARG A 298 5.34 -15.65 0.77
CA ARG A 298 6.04 -16.92 0.60
C ARG A 298 5.04 -18.02 0.32
N GLN A 299 5.34 -18.77 -0.72
CA GLN A 299 4.59 -19.96 -1.08
C GLN A 299 5.47 -21.20 -0.87
N ASN A 300 4.86 -22.31 -0.51
CA ASN A 300 5.58 -23.60 -0.33
C ASN A 300 6.79 -23.50 0.63
N ILE A 301 6.59 -22.87 1.79
CA ILE A 301 7.65 -22.75 2.79
C ILE A 301 8.12 -24.15 3.20
N PRO A 302 9.41 -24.48 3.13
CA PRO A 302 9.95 -25.72 3.65
C PRO A 302 9.68 -25.84 5.15
N GLY A 303 9.11 -26.96 5.59
CA GLY A 303 8.76 -27.19 6.97
C GLY A 303 8.55 -28.68 7.25
N GLU A 304 7.52 -28.99 8.02
CA GLU A 304 7.14 -30.38 8.34
C GLU A 304 6.84 -31.20 7.08
N ALA A 305 7.25 -32.42 7.05
CA ALA A 305 6.99 -33.33 5.93
C ALA A 305 5.47 -33.45 5.69
N ASN A 306 5.04 -33.24 4.44
CA ASN A 306 3.66 -33.27 3.98
C ASN A 306 2.75 -32.09 4.44
N VAL A 307 3.30 -31.01 5.04
CA VAL A 307 2.57 -29.80 5.38
C VAL A 307 2.93 -28.68 4.39
N ARG A 308 1.96 -28.25 3.60
CA ARG A 308 2.11 -27.04 2.78
C ARG A 308 1.95 -25.80 3.67
N GLN A 309 2.86 -24.86 3.54
CA GLN A 309 2.84 -23.61 4.31
C GLN A 309 2.98 -22.42 3.39
N SER A 310 2.22 -21.37 3.68
CA SER A 310 2.30 -20.08 2.98
C SER A 310 2.17 -18.94 3.99
N SER A 311 2.91 -17.86 3.80
CA SER A 311 2.85 -16.69 4.69
C SER A 311 2.98 -15.39 3.94
N VAL A 312 2.60 -14.31 4.59
CA VAL A 312 2.91 -12.95 4.16
C VAL A 312 3.42 -12.16 5.36
N GLY A 313 4.46 -11.36 5.15
CA GLY A 313 5.08 -10.56 6.21
C GLY A 313 5.95 -9.46 5.67
N ALA A 314 6.68 -8.76 6.55
CA ALA A 314 7.49 -7.61 6.20
C ALA A 314 8.98 -7.84 6.47
N GLN A 315 9.80 -7.42 5.52
CA GLN A 315 11.25 -7.28 5.61
C GLN A 315 11.61 -5.80 5.42
N PHE A 316 12.56 -5.31 6.19
CA PHE A 316 12.97 -3.90 6.17
C PHE A 316 14.43 -3.78 5.75
N THR A 317 14.72 -2.90 4.80
CA THR A 317 16.09 -2.50 4.44
C THR A 317 16.60 -1.53 5.49
N ILE A 318 17.57 -1.96 6.28
CA ILE A 318 18.15 -1.17 7.37
C ILE A 318 19.31 -0.34 6.84
N THR A 319 20.28 -0.98 6.19
CA THR A 319 21.43 -0.31 5.57
C THR A 319 21.46 -0.65 4.09
N PRO A 320 21.04 0.25 3.22
CA PRO A 320 21.16 0.06 1.78
C PRO A 320 22.61 -0.24 1.39
N THR A 321 22.85 -1.27 0.62
CA THR A 321 24.19 -1.81 0.35
C THR A 321 24.31 -2.23 -1.11
N LEU A 322 25.44 -1.90 -1.73
CA LEU A 322 25.84 -2.36 -3.06
C LEU A 322 27.13 -3.17 -2.97
N ILE A 323 27.10 -4.40 -3.43
CA ILE A 323 28.30 -5.22 -3.58
C ILE A 323 28.70 -5.21 -5.06
N SER A 324 29.86 -4.63 -5.40
CA SER A 324 30.42 -4.60 -6.74
C SER A 324 31.81 -5.25 -6.75
N GLY A 325 31.88 -6.49 -7.22
CA GLY A 325 33.10 -7.30 -7.13
C GLY A 325 33.48 -7.52 -5.65
N ASN A 326 34.68 -7.06 -5.24
CA ASN A 326 35.15 -7.14 -3.88
C ASN A 326 34.87 -5.86 -3.05
N THR A 327 34.16 -4.88 -3.59
CA THR A 327 33.88 -3.62 -2.92
C THR A 327 32.45 -3.61 -2.43
N VAL A 328 32.27 -3.30 -1.14
CA VAL A 328 30.97 -3.07 -0.52
C VAL A 328 30.76 -1.56 -0.37
N HIS A 329 29.81 -1.03 -1.13
CA HIS A 329 29.32 0.34 -0.94
C HIS A 329 28.13 0.27 0.01
N ARG A 330 28.13 1.04 1.08
CA ARG A 330 26.99 1.13 2.01
C ARG A 330 26.55 2.57 2.15
N ALA A 331 25.28 2.78 2.46
CA ALA A 331 24.77 4.08 2.83
C ALA A 331 25.49 4.62 4.09
N ALA A 332 25.73 5.92 4.14
CA ALA A 332 26.36 6.58 5.29
C ALA A 332 25.49 6.46 6.55
N ASN A 333 24.17 6.50 6.39
CA ASN A 333 23.19 6.38 7.45
C ASN A 333 22.36 5.11 7.27
N SER A 334 21.98 4.52 8.40
CA SER A 334 21.09 3.37 8.53
C SER A 334 19.76 3.82 9.14
N LEU A 335 18.71 3.07 8.91
CA LEU A 335 17.45 3.23 9.62
C LEU A 335 17.65 2.73 11.07
N GLY A 336 17.30 3.52 12.08
CA GLY A 336 17.35 3.13 13.48
C GLY A 336 18.76 2.92 14.06
N GLY A 337 18.85 2.16 15.15
CA GLY A 337 20.12 1.69 15.69
C GLY A 337 20.84 2.64 16.65
N GLN A 338 20.10 3.55 17.33
CA GLN A 338 20.69 4.49 18.29
C GLN A 338 19.95 4.56 19.64
N GLY A 339 19.14 3.56 20.00
CA GLY A 339 18.42 3.57 21.27
C GLY A 339 17.45 4.74 21.43
N SER A 340 16.81 5.13 20.34
CA SER A 340 15.80 6.18 20.33
C SER A 340 14.60 5.80 21.18
N GLU A 341 14.01 6.74 21.91
CA GLU A 341 12.73 6.51 22.60
C GLU A 341 11.63 6.06 21.66
N THR A 342 11.75 6.39 20.38
CA THR A 342 10.79 6.00 19.33
C THR A 342 11.37 4.90 18.48
N PHE A 343 10.83 3.69 18.60
CA PHE A 343 11.21 2.53 17.79
C PHE A 343 10.98 2.82 16.30
N PRO A 344 11.98 2.57 15.44
CA PRO A 344 11.92 2.92 14.02
C PRO A 344 10.97 2.04 13.20
N LEU A 345 10.72 0.81 13.66
CA LEU A 345 9.80 -0.12 13.02
C LEU A 345 8.57 -0.34 13.88
N ARG A 346 7.39 -0.33 13.25
CA ARG A 346 6.13 -0.67 13.91
C ARG A 346 5.14 -1.28 12.93
N ILE A 347 4.62 -2.44 13.30
CA ILE A 347 3.54 -3.13 12.59
C ILE A 347 2.38 -3.30 13.57
N SER A 348 1.16 -2.99 13.14
CA SER A 348 -0.07 -3.27 13.86
C SER A 348 -0.87 -4.37 13.20
N TYR A 349 -1.49 -5.24 14.00
CA TYR A 349 -2.30 -6.37 13.54
C TYR A 349 -3.70 -6.30 14.15
N ARG A 350 -4.73 -6.52 13.32
CA ARG A 350 -6.10 -6.75 13.75
C ARG A 350 -6.55 -8.14 13.35
N PHE A 351 -7.32 -8.77 14.21
CA PHE A 351 -7.76 -10.15 14.06
C PHE A 351 -9.27 -10.23 13.93
N PHE A 352 -9.74 -11.19 13.13
CA PHE A 352 -11.13 -11.41 12.83
C PHE A 352 -11.46 -12.88 12.95
N PHE A 353 -12.69 -13.18 13.40
CA PHE A 353 -13.15 -14.54 13.67
C PHE A 353 -14.58 -14.72 13.16
N GLY A 354 -14.91 -15.94 12.71
CA GLY A 354 -16.22 -16.28 12.22
C GLY A 354 -16.60 -15.50 10.95
N ALA A 355 -17.83 -14.99 10.89
CA ALA A 355 -18.35 -14.31 9.71
C ALA A 355 -17.66 -12.99 9.35
N THR A 356 -16.86 -12.42 10.26
CA THR A 356 -16.09 -11.17 10.03
C THR A 356 -14.68 -11.44 9.50
N ALA A 357 -14.28 -12.69 9.29
CA ALA A 357 -12.97 -13.04 8.77
C ALA A 357 -12.90 -12.92 7.24
N GLN A 358 -13.42 -11.82 6.67
CA GLN A 358 -13.51 -11.61 5.23
C GLN A 358 -12.59 -10.47 4.77
N PHE A 359 -12.23 -10.47 3.49
CA PHE A 359 -11.43 -9.41 2.87
C PHE A 359 -11.96 -8.00 3.17
N SER A 360 -13.28 -7.80 3.08
CA SER A 360 -13.89 -6.49 3.26
C SER A 360 -13.75 -5.95 4.69
N ASP A 361 -13.82 -6.83 5.69
CA ASP A 361 -13.60 -6.47 7.10
C ASP A 361 -12.13 -6.11 7.35
N MET A 362 -11.20 -6.89 6.76
CA MET A 362 -9.77 -6.62 6.80
C MET A 362 -9.45 -5.25 6.19
N ALA A 363 -9.97 -4.94 5.00
CA ALA A 363 -9.74 -3.66 4.32
C ALA A 363 -10.31 -2.47 5.12
N THR A 364 -11.51 -2.61 5.72
CA THR A 364 -12.13 -1.59 6.57
C THR A 364 -11.29 -1.33 7.83
N ALA A 365 -10.76 -2.38 8.44
CA ALA A 365 -9.88 -2.25 9.60
C ALA A 365 -8.53 -1.62 9.26
N MET A 366 -7.92 -2.01 8.12
CA MET A 366 -6.69 -1.38 7.61
C MET A 366 -6.91 0.13 7.39
N ARG A 367 -8.03 0.52 6.76
CA ARG A 367 -8.38 1.93 6.59
C ARG A 367 -8.44 2.66 7.94
N THR A 368 -9.15 2.10 8.91
CA THR A 368 -9.25 2.67 10.26
C THR A 368 -7.88 2.82 10.91
N GLN A 369 -7.04 1.82 10.79
CA GLN A 369 -5.69 1.83 11.38
C GLN A 369 -4.77 2.85 10.68
N LEU A 370 -4.84 2.99 9.37
CA LEU A 370 -4.11 4.02 8.61
C LEU A 370 -4.51 5.44 9.03
N ILE A 371 -5.80 5.67 9.31
CA ILE A 371 -6.30 6.95 9.86
C ILE A 371 -5.75 7.17 11.27
N ASN A 372 -5.84 6.18 12.15
CA ASN A 372 -5.36 6.27 13.54
C ASN A 372 -3.84 6.51 13.60
N ALA A 373 -3.08 5.93 12.68
CA ALA A 373 -1.64 6.12 12.55
C ALA A 373 -1.25 7.46 11.87
N GLY A 374 -2.22 8.27 11.42
CA GLY A 374 -1.97 9.54 10.71
C GLY A 374 -1.32 9.38 9.34
N ILE A 375 -1.46 8.21 8.74
CA ILE A 375 -0.98 7.91 7.38
C ILE A 375 -2.02 8.36 6.35
N LEU A 376 -3.30 8.10 6.63
CA LEU A 376 -4.43 8.55 5.85
C LEU A 376 -5.12 9.72 6.56
N PRO A 377 -5.56 10.78 5.85
CA PRO A 377 -6.28 11.88 6.45
C PRO A 377 -7.53 11.42 7.20
N SER A 378 -7.72 11.91 8.42
CA SER A 378 -8.94 11.66 9.21
C SER A 378 -10.14 12.47 8.71
N ILE A 379 -9.90 13.49 7.90
CA ILE A 379 -10.93 14.38 7.39
C ILE A 379 -11.71 13.60 6.32
N ILE A 380 -12.92 13.22 6.68
CA ILE A 380 -13.93 12.81 5.71
C ILE A 380 -14.14 14.00 4.78
N ARG A 381 -13.90 13.79 3.50
CA ARG A 381 -14.10 14.83 2.51
C ARG A 381 -15.56 15.31 2.56
N THR A 382 -15.75 16.54 2.95
CA THR A 382 -17.03 17.21 2.78
C THR A 382 -17.08 17.72 1.35
N VAL A 383 -17.87 17.09 0.50
CA VAL A 383 -18.22 17.69 -0.79
C VAL A 383 -19.01 18.95 -0.50
N PRO A 384 -18.58 20.14 -0.93
CA PRO A 384 -19.24 21.40 -0.59
C PRO A 384 -20.72 21.42 -0.96
N ASN A 385 -21.08 20.68 -1.99
CA ASN A 385 -22.47 20.47 -2.39
C ASN A 385 -22.67 18.98 -2.75
N PRO A 386 -23.47 18.22 -1.98
CA PRO A 386 -23.77 16.81 -2.27
C PRO A 386 -24.38 16.55 -3.65
N SER A 387 -25.01 17.57 -4.24
CA SER A 387 -25.58 17.47 -5.59
C SER A 387 -24.56 17.71 -6.73
N TRP A 388 -23.30 17.96 -6.39
CA TRP A 388 -22.28 18.10 -7.43
C TRP A 388 -22.00 16.76 -8.12
N PRO A 389 -21.93 16.79 -9.46
CA PRO A 389 -21.67 15.60 -10.24
C PRO A 389 -20.33 14.95 -9.86
N LEU A 390 -20.22 13.67 -10.17
CA LEU A 390 -18.94 12.93 -10.13
C LEU A 390 -17.88 13.72 -10.93
N PRO A 391 -16.64 13.90 -10.45
CA PRO A 391 -15.61 14.54 -11.26
C PRO A 391 -15.18 13.64 -12.42
N LEU A 392 -15.02 14.21 -13.60
CA LEU A 392 -14.25 13.62 -14.68
C LEU A 392 -12.78 14.00 -14.49
N ASN A 393 -11.87 13.04 -14.43
CA ASN A 393 -10.43 13.32 -14.40
C ASN A 393 -9.89 13.34 -15.83
N LEU A 394 -9.51 14.51 -16.31
CA LEU A 394 -9.07 14.73 -17.67
C LEU A 394 -7.61 15.17 -17.72
N THR A 395 -6.74 14.36 -18.32
CA THR A 395 -5.36 14.73 -18.61
C THR A 395 -5.28 15.37 -19.99
N VAL A 396 -4.92 16.64 -20.05
CA VAL A 396 -4.69 17.39 -21.30
C VAL A 396 -3.19 17.42 -21.60
N LEU A 397 -2.81 16.90 -22.76
CA LEU A 397 -1.43 16.90 -23.24
C LEU A 397 -1.11 18.22 -23.93
N GLY A 398 -0.40 19.13 -23.29
CA GLY A 398 0.02 20.41 -23.86
C GLY A 398 1.20 20.24 -24.79
N THR A 399 2.28 19.62 -24.30
CA THR A 399 3.47 19.34 -25.12
C THR A 399 4.02 17.95 -24.84
N GLN A 400 4.62 17.32 -25.86
CA GLN A 400 5.36 16.08 -25.69
C GLN A 400 6.83 16.22 -26.17
N PRO A 401 7.80 15.48 -25.62
CA PRO A 401 9.16 15.44 -26.13
C PRO A 401 9.21 14.90 -27.56
N GLN A 402 10.00 15.57 -28.43
CA GLN A 402 10.27 15.13 -29.78
C GLN A 402 11.74 15.35 -30.08
N GLY A 403 12.56 14.35 -29.80
CA GLY A 403 14.02 14.46 -29.87
C GLY A 403 14.54 15.56 -28.92
N ARG A 404 15.21 16.60 -29.47
CA ARG A 404 15.71 17.75 -28.70
C ARG A 404 14.69 18.89 -28.54
N THR A 405 13.52 18.78 -29.15
CA THR A 405 12.45 19.77 -29.13
C THR A 405 11.23 19.23 -28.41
N ARG A 406 10.20 20.05 -28.28
CA ARG A 406 8.89 19.63 -27.80
C ARG A 406 7.86 19.96 -28.90
N GLN A 407 7.02 18.99 -29.22
CA GLN A 407 5.85 19.18 -30.07
C GLN A 407 4.71 19.78 -29.23
N THR A 408 4.01 20.75 -29.77
CA THR A 408 2.74 21.25 -29.21
C THR A 408 1.62 20.30 -29.64
N LEU A 409 0.81 19.86 -28.68
CA LEU A 409 -0.36 19.01 -28.93
C LEU A 409 -1.66 19.76 -28.63
N THR A 410 -1.68 20.62 -27.61
CA THR A 410 -2.85 21.41 -27.24
C THR A 410 -2.39 22.76 -26.73
N THR A 411 -2.92 23.86 -27.24
CA THR A 411 -2.74 25.21 -26.67
C THR A 411 -3.77 25.46 -25.57
N PHE A 412 -3.57 26.50 -24.76
CA PHE A 412 -4.55 26.89 -23.72
C PHE A 412 -5.90 27.29 -24.31
N ASP A 413 -5.90 27.96 -25.46
CA ASP A 413 -7.11 28.33 -26.18
C ASP A 413 -7.85 27.09 -26.73
N GLN A 414 -7.14 26.15 -27.31
CA GLN A 414 -7.73 24.86 -27.71
C GLN A 414 -8.30 24.07 -26.51
N ALA A 415 -7.60 24.07 -25.37
CA ALA A 415 -8.12 23.43 -24.15
C ALA A 415 -9.41 24.10 -23.66
N LEU A 416 -9.47 25.45 -23.73
CA LEU A 416 -10.68 26.21 -23.39
C LEU A 416 -11.85 25.84 -24.29
N ASP A 417 -11.64 25.75 -25.62
CA ASP A 417 -12.67 25.28 -26.56
C ASP A 417 -13.16 23.89 -26.25
N MET A 418 -12.21 22.92 -26.02
CA MET A 418 -12.54 21.54 -25.69
C MET A 418 -13.39 21.45 -24.40
N LEU A 419 -13.04 22.20 -23.35
CA LEU A 419 -13.78 22.19 -22.08
C LEU A 419 -15.16 22.87 -22.23
N THR A 420 -15.26 23.92 -23.04
CA THR A 420 -16.54 24.59 -23.34
C THR A 420 -17.50 23.64 -24.05
N ARG A 421 -17.00 22.90 -25.03
CA ARG A 421 -17.78 21.90 -25.77
C ARG A 421 -18.16 20.68 -24.90
N LEU A 422 -17.33 20.32 -23.94
CA LEU A 422 -17.59 19.25 -22.96
C LEU A 422 -18.72 19.69 -22.00
N GLN A 423 -18.64 20.91 -21.45
CA GLN A 423 -19.67 21.46 -20.58
C GLN A 423 -21.02 21.56 -21.29
N ALA A 424 -21.04 22.02 -22.56
CA ALA A 424 -22.27 22.11 -23.38
C ALA A 424 -22.94 20.73 -23.58
N ARG A 425 -22.21 19.62 -23.40
CA ARG A 425 -22.72 18.23 -23.44
C ARG A 425 -23.15 17.68 -22.07
N GLY A 426 -23.19 18.52 -21.03
CA GLY A 426 -23.70 18.16 -19.71
C GLY A 426 -22.67 17.65 -18.71
N VAL A 427 -21.38 17.71 -19.02
CA VAL A 427 -20.34 17.39 -18.03
C VAL A 427 -20.14 18.59 -17.10
N GLY A 428 -20.56 18.44 -15.84
CA GLY A 428 -20.66 19.56 -14.88
C GLY A 428 -19.52 19.65 -13.86
N ASN A 429 -18.58 18.72 -13.86
CA ASN A 429 -17.46 18.71 -12.92
C ASN A 429 -16.23 18.03 -13.56
N VAL A 430 -15.11 18.74 -13.66
CA VAL A 430 -13.89 18.22 -14.31
C VAL A 430 -12.66 18.64 -13.52
N ASN A 431 -11.79 17.66 -13.21
CA ASN A 431 -10.42 17.89 -12.77
C ASN A 431 -9.52 17.83 -14.01
N VAL A 432 -9.01 18.97 -14.44
CA VAL A 432 -8.16 19.12 -15.63
C VAL A 432 -6.70 19.09 -15.22
N ARG A 433 -5.98 17.98 -15.49
CA ARG A 433 -4.52 17.90 -15.36
C ARG A 433 -3.89 18.34 -16.68
N TYR A 434 -3.21 19.49 -16.69
CA TYR A 434 -2.56 20.00 -17.89
C TYR A 434 -1.06 19.68 -17.86
N VAL A 435 -0.64 18.71 -18.66
CA VAL A 435 0.74 18.19 -18.69
C VAL A 435 1.58 18.95 -19.70
N GLY A 436 2.82 19.31 -19.31
CA GLY A 436 3.76 20.01 -20.17
C GLY A 436 3.40 21.48 -20.44
N ALA A 437 2.66 22.12 -19.52
CA ALA A 437 2.27 23.53 -19.58
C ALA A 437 3.39 24.51 -19.23
N LEU A 438 4.29 24.08 -18.35
CA LEU A 438 5.28 24.93 -17.70
C LEU A 438 6.71 24.68 -18.21
N THR A 439 7.58 25.67 -18.03
CA THR A 439 9.02 25.49 -18.21
C THR A 439 9.58 24.59 -17.12
N ALA A 440 10.57 23.74 -17.45
CA ALA A 440 11.13 22.74 -16.55
C ALA A 440 11.96 23.31 -15.37
N ASN A 441 12.22 24.61 -15.31
CA ASN A 441 12.98 25.19 -14.20
C ASN A 441 12.05 25.59 -13.05
N PRO A 442 12.08 24.90 -11.89
CA PRO A 442 11.18 25.16 -10.77
C PRO A 442 11.27 26.59 -10.22
N GLN A 443 12.46 27.20 -10.22
CA GLN A 443 12.65 28.57 -9.74
C GLN A 443 12.15 29.63 -10.74
N ARG A 444 11.89 29.24 -11.98
CA ARG A 444 11.47 30.14 -13.07
C ARG A 444 10.29 29.53 -13.87
N MET A 445 9.43 28.77 -13.20
CA MET A 445 8.25 28.20 -13.83
C MET A 445 7.43 29.30 -14.50
N ARG A 446 7.17 29.16 -15.78
CA ARG A 446 6.34 30.06 -16.59
C ARG A 446 5.52 29.24 -17.57
N PRO A 447 4.29 29.69 -17.85
CA PRO A 447 3.52 29.14 -18.96
C PRO A 447 4.33 29.19 -20.26
N LEU A 448 4.30 28.14 -21.03
CA LEU A 448 5.02 28.08 -22.30
C LEU A 448 4.36 29.03 -23.32
N TYR A 449 5.16 29.95 -23.90
CA TYR A 449 4.67 30.91 -24.91
C TYR A 449 4.02 30.22 -26.13
N ARG A 450 4.56 29.08 -26.54
CA ARG A 450 4.01 28.27 -27.65
C ARG A 450 2.60 27.72 -27.39
N LEU A 451 2.15 27.71 -26.14
CA LEU A 451 0.80 27.30 -25.74
C LEU A 451 -0.16 28.49 -25.59
N GLY A 452 0.30 29.74 -25.82
CA GLY A 452 -0.45 30.96 -25.64
C GLY A 452 0.04 31.81 -24.46
N GLY A 453 0.96 31.33 -23.65
CA GLY A 453 1.60 32.09 -22.57
C GLY A 453 0.67 32.39 -21.39
N GLN A 454 0.96 33.51 -20.68
CA GLN A 454 0.25 33.89 -19.46
C GLN A 454 -1.21 34.31 -19.73
N SER A 455 -1.46 34.99 -20.86
CA SER A 455 -2.79 35.51 -21.19
C SER A 455 -3.84 34.41 -21.38
N ASP A 456 -3.49 33.42 -22.20
CA ASP A 456 -4.42 32.37 -22.58
C ASP A 456 -4.59 31.38 -21.42
N LEU A 457 -3.53 31.14 -20.59
CA LEU A 457 -3.66 30.39 -19.34
C LEU A 457 -4.62 31.10 -18.38
N ALA A 458 -4.56 32.44 -18.26
CA ALA A 458 -5.46 33.18 -17.38
C ALA A 458 -6.92 33.10 -17.86
N ALA A 459 -7.16 33.10 -19.18
CA ALA A 459 -8.49 32.89 -19.74
C ALA A 459 -9.03 31.47 -19.44
N LEU A 460 -8.22 30.44 -19.64
CA LEU A 460 -8.55 29.05 -19.29
C LEU A 460 -8.87 28.91 -17.81
N GLN A 461 -8.07 29.51 -16.93
CA GLN A 461 -8.28 29.48 -15.48
C GLN A 461 -9.57 30.20 -15.08
N ALA A 462 -9.84 31.38 -15.65
CA ALA A 462 -11.07 32.10 -15.38
C ALA A 462 -12.32 31.31 -15.78
N TYR A 463 -12.26 30.60 -16.91
CA TYR A 463 -13.32 29.69 -17.32
C TYR A 463 -13.52 28.54 -16.33
N CYS A 464 -12.42 27.87 -15.92
CA CYS A 464 -12.49 26.77 -14.95
C CYS A 464 -13.13 27.21 -13.63
N LEU A 465 -12.74 28.37 -13.11
CA LEU A 465 -13.34 28.95 -11.89
C LEU A 465 -14.83 29.27 -12.04
N ALA A 466 -15.28 29.72 -13.24
CA ALA A 466 -16.68 30.05 -13.50
C ALA A 466 -17.57 28.78 -13.67
N THR A 467 -16.99 27.63 -13.99
CA THR A 467 -17.72 26.43 -14.40
C THR A 467 -17.61 25.25 -13.43
N ASN A 468 -17.04 25.44 -12.24
CA ASN A 468 -16.78 24.37 -11.28
C ASN A 468 -15.80 23.30 -11.83
N PHE A 469 -14.90 23.69 -12.72
CA PHE A 469 -13.79 22.87 -13.17
C PHE A 469 -12.53 23.25 -12.39
N SER A 470 -11.70 22.27 -12.07
CA SER A 470 -10.45 22.48 -11.35
C SER A 470 -9.26 22.29 -12.30
N LEU A 471 -8.47 23.35 -12.51
CA LEU A 471 -7.27 23.30 -13.36
C LEU A 471 -6.05 23.00 -12.50
N PHE A 472 -5.38 21.87 -12.78
CA PHE A 472 -4.12 21.44 -12.17
C PHE A 472 -3.00 21.56 -13.21
N LEU A 473 -1.98 22.36 -12.93
CA LEU A 473 -0.77 22.38 -13.75
C LEU A 473 0.22 21.34 -13.26
N ASP A 474 0.71 20.55 -14.19
CA ASP A 474 1.67 19.50 -13.88
C ASP A 474 3.04 20.11 -13.61
N ALA A 475 3.56 19.90 -12.40
CA ALA A 475 4.84 20.41 -11.95
C ALA A 475 5.82 19.25 -11.78
N ASP A 476 6.81 19.22 -12.66
CA ASP A 476 7.87 18.20 -12.62
C ASP A 476 8.86 18.53 -11.50
N MET A 477 8.69 17.89 -10.34
CA MET A 477 9.46 18.21 -9.13
C MET A 477 10.73 17.38 -8.98
N LEU A 478 10.80 16.18 -9.55
CA LEU A 478 11.92 15.25 -9.32
C LEU A 478 13.06 15.37 -10.34
N PRO A 479 12.83 15.53 -11.65
CA PRO A 479 13.92 15.61 -12.60
C PRO A 479 14.85 16.80 -12.31
N GLY A 480 16.16 16.54 -12.28
CA GLY A 480 17.11 17.57 -11.95
C GLY A 480 18.52 17.05 -11.77
N ARG A 481 19.19 17.60 -10.78
CA ARG A 481 20.57 17.26 -10.38
C ARG A 481 20.70 17.31 -8.88
N GLY A 482 21.73 16.64 -8.37
CA GLY A 482 22.13 16.68 -6.95
C GLY A 482 21.91 15.37 -6.22
N ALA A 483 21.06 14.47 -6.71
CA ALA A 483 20.97 13.11 -6.18
C ALA A 483 22.12 12.25 -6.70
N VAL A 484 22.61 11.33 -5.85
CA VAL A 484 23.65 10.35 -6.18
C VAL A 484 23.17 8.96 -5.79
N ASP A 485 23.66 7.94 -6.51
CA ASP A 485 23.48 6.55 -6.13
C ASP A 485 24.44 6.13 -4.99
N LEU A 486 24.33 4.91 -4.50
CA LEU A 486 25.21 4.35 -3.46
C LEU A 486 26.68 4.30 -3.84
N ALA A 487 27.02 4.28 -5.13
CA ALA A 487 28.40 4.32 -5.62
C ALA A 487 28.92 5.75 -5.79
N GLY A 488 28.09 6.76 -5.54
CA GLY A 488 28.41 8.18 -5.69
C GLY A 488 28.24 8.72 -7.10
N ASN A 489 27.61 7.98 -8.01
CA ASN A 489 27.33 8.46 -9.36
C ASN A 489 26.12 9.38 -9.37
N ASN A 490 26.18 10.44 -10.18
CA ASN A 490 25.02 11.32 -10.36
C ASN A 490 23.87 10.61 -11.06
N ILE A 491 22.68 10.73 -10.49
CA ILE A 491 21.42 10.34 -11.12
C ILE A 491 20.64 11.58 -11.55
N PRO A 492 19.80 11.52 -12.59
CA PRO A 492 19.10 12.69 -13.14
C PRO A 492 17.90 13.13 -12.29
N LEU A 493 18.08 13.11 -10.97
CA LEU A 493 17.07 13.45 -9.97
C LEU A 493 17.59 14.55 -9.03
N ARG A 494 16.66 15.22 -8.35
CA ARG A 494 16.98 16.22 -7.32
C ARG A 494 17.26 15.55 -5.99
N ASN A 495 18.20 16.10 -5.23
CA ASN A 495 18.33 15.80 -3.82
C ASN A 495 17.19 16.46 -3.01
N THR A 496 17.11 16.17 -1.73
CA THR A 496 16.06 16.67 -0.81
C THR A 496 15.96 18.19 -0.78
N ASP A 497 17.11 18.89 -0.80
CA ASP A 497 17.15 20.35 -0.88
C ASP A 497 16.57 20.87 -2.19
N GLY A 498 16.90 20.21 -3.30
CA GLY A 498 16.37 20.54 -4.63
C GLY A 498 14.86 20.31 -4.73
N MET A 499 14.34 19.26 -4.08
CA MET A 499 12.88 19.03 -3.97
C MET A 499 12.21 20.15 -3.18
N THR A 500 12.77 20.52 -2.01
CA THR A 500 12.26 21.62 -1.18
C THR A 500 12.26 22.95 -1.93
N GLN A 501 13.33 23.25 -2.66
CA GLN A 501 13.39 24.45 -3.50
C GLN A 501 12.35 24.43 -4.61
N SER A 502 12.04 23.26 -5.19
CA SER A 502 10.99 23.09 -6.20
C SER A 502 9.62 23.39 -5.64
N VAL A 503 9.27 22.81 -4.47
CA VAL A 503 8.01 23.06 -3.77
C VAL A 503 7.87 24.55 -3.43
N ARG A 504 8.88 25.16 -2.82
CA ARG A 504 8.88 26.59 -2.49
C ARG A 504 8.79 27.49 -3.73
N GLY A 505 9.53 27.15 -4.78
CA GLY A 505 9.49 27.87 -6.05
C GLY A 505 8.10 27.80 -6.70
N PHE A 506 7.42 26.65 -6.57
CA PHE A 506 6.07 26.48 -7.06
C PHE A 506 5.06 27.30 -6.22
N ILE A 507 5.11 27.23 -4.89
CA ILE A 507 4.28 28.03 -3.98
C ILE A 507 4.35 29.52 -4.34
N ASN A 508 5.56 30.06 -4.48
CA ASN A 508 5.76 31.48 -4.83
C ASN A 508 5.19 31.86 -6.21
N ARG A 509 4.82 30.89 -7.05
CA ARG A 509 4.22 31.11 -8.37
C ARG A 509 2.73 30.84 -8.40
N LEU A 510 2.21 29.96 -7.53
CA LEU A 510 0.78 29.66 -7.45
C LEU A 510 -0.04 30.93 -7.20
N ASP A 511 0.41 31.81 -6.29
CA ASP A 511 -0.25 33.08 -5.98
C ASP A 511 -0.47 33.96 -7.21
N ASN A 512 0.45 33.91 -8.19
CA ASN A 512 0.36 34.66 -9.41
C ASN A 512 -0.46 34.00 -10.52
N LEU A 513 -0.65 32.68 -10.44
CA LEU A 513 -1.35 31.89 -11.46
C LEU A 513 -2.77 31.51 -11.02
N ASN A 514 -3.03 31.50 -9.72
CA ASN A 514 -4.30 31.06 -9.10
C ASN A 514 -4.76 29.70 -9.64
N VAL A 515 -3.86 28.71 -9.68
CA VAL A 515 -4.10 27.37 -10.21
C VAL A 515 -3.79 26.31 -9.15
N ASN A 516 -4.32 25.11 -9.34
CA ASN A 516 -3.97 23.96 -8.53
C ASN A 516 -2.69 23.27 -9.07
N VAL A 517 -2.11 22.36 -8.30
CA VAL A 517 -0.88 21.68 -8.65
C VAL A 517 -1.09 20.19 -8.83
N SER A 518 -0.53 19.62 -9.91
CA SER A 518 -0.29 18.18 -10.05
C SER A 518 1.19 17.93 -9.82
N LEU A 519 1.51 16.98 -8.92
CA LEU A 519 2.90 16.68 -8.54
C LEU A 519 3.61 15.79 -9.57
N GLY A 520 2.90 15.30 -10.59
CA GLY A 520 3.48 14.39 -11.57
C GLY A 520 4.18 13.21 -10.89
N ASP A 521 5.38 12.87 -11.36
CA ASP A 521 6.20 11.79 -10.78
C ASP A 521 6.66 12.06 -9.34
N GLY A 522 6.49 13.30 -8.83
CA GLY A 522 6.92 13.70 -7.48
C GLY A 522 6.20 12.98 -6.34
N ALA A 523 5.07 12.35 -6.62
CA ALA A 523 4.33 11.53 -5.67
C ALA A 523 4.31 10.04 -6.04
N ALA A 524 5.00 9.66 -7.12
CA ALA A 524 5.05 8.30 -7.68
C ALA A 524 6.44 7.67 -7.56
N MET A 525 7.42 8.38 -7.05
CA MET A 525 8.81 7.91 -6.87
C MET A 525 9.34 8.33 -5.51
N LEU A 526 9.99 7.40 -4.82
CA LEU A 526 10.66 7.65 -3.57
C LEU A 526 12.05 7.02 -3.59
N TYR A 527 13.08 7.79 -3.27
CA TYR A 527 14.47 7.36 -3.26
C TYR A 527 15.23 7.98 -2.10
N ALA A 528 16.30 7.32 -1.65
CA ALA A 528 17.19 7.85 -0.62
C ALA A 528 18.02 9.03 -1.15
N ASP A 529 18.42 9.95 -0.27
CA ASP A 529 19.33 11.05 -0.60
C ASP A 529 20.72 10.77 -0.02
N HIS A 530 21.49 9.94 -0.70
CA HIS A 530 22.82 9.55 -0.25
C HIS A 530 23.82 10.71 -0.24
N ALA A 531 23.57 11.80 -0.98
CA ALA A 531 24.39 13.00 -0.94
C ALA A 531 24.36 13.71 0.42
N HIS A 532 23.23 13.62 1.13
CA HIS A 532 23.01 14.23 2.45
C HIS A 532 22.90 13.19 3.58
N GLY A 533 23.06 11.91 3.28
CA GLY A 533 22.95 10.84 4.24
C GLY A 533 21.51 10.56 4.72
N TYR A 534 20.48 10.91 3.95
CA TYR A 534 19.10 10.62 4.29
C TYR A 534 18.68 9.25 3.78
N THR A 535 18.11 8.45 4.68
CA THR A 535 17.44 7.20 4.31
C THR A 535 16.16 7.47 3.51
N ARG A 536 15.62 6.46 2.90
CA ARG A 536 14.33 6.55 2.20
C ARG A 536 13.18 6.93 3.14
N CYS A 537 13.24 6.50 4.42
CA CYS A 537 12.30 6.91 5.45
C CYS A 537 12.41 8.39 5.79
N ASP A 538 13.63 8.94 5.85
CA ASP A 538 13.85 10.38 6.11
C ASP A 538 13.30 11.23 4.96
N VAL A 539 13.52 10.81 3.71
CA VAL A 539 12.97 11.50 2.54
C VAL A 539 11.44 11.44 2.51
N ALA A 540 10.84 10.29 2.84
CA ALA A 540 9.38 10.16 2.94
C ALA A 540 8.80 11.07 4.03
N ALA A 541 9.42 11.13 5.20
CA ALA A 541 9.03 12.02 6.29
C ALA A 541 9.15 13.50 5.85
N HIS A 542 10.26 13.86 5.22
CA HIS A 542 10.47 15.20 4.69
C HIS A 542 9.41 15.61 3.66
N LEU A 543 9.06 14.72 2.72
CA LEU A 543 7.99 14.98 1.74
C LEU A 543 6.63 15.12 2.43
N LYS A 544 6.33 14.26 3.42
CA LYS A 544 5.11 14.36 4.23
C LYS A 544 4.98 15.73 4.92
N ASP A 545 6.10 16.33 5.31
CA ASP A 545 6.11 17.64 5.98
C ASP A 545 5.99 18.82 5.02
N ILE A 546 6.63 18.76 3.85
CA ILE A 546 6.65 19.89 2.92
C ILE A 546 5.46 19.94 1.96
N LEU A 547 4.91 18.79 1.53
CA LEU A 547 3.82 18.76 0.55
C LEU A 547 2.52 19.45 1.04
N PRO A 548 2.10 19.34 2.31
CA PRO A 548 0.94 20.07 2.81
C PRO A 548 1.05 21.59 2.72
N SER A 549 2.27 22.13 2.61
CA SER A 549 2.48 23.59 2.42
C SER A 549 1.91 24.10 1.09
N LEU A 550 1.74 23.23 0.09
CA LEU A 550 1.05 23.56 -1.17
C LEU A 550 -0.44 23.81 -0.92
N ALA A 551 -1.08 22.96 -0.14
CA ALA A 551 -2.49 23.09 0.21
C ALA A 551 -2.74 24.28 1.17
N ALA A 552 -1.77 24.65 2.02
CA ALA A 552 -1.87 25.79 2.93
C ALA A 552 -2.02 27.14 2.20
N GLN A 553 -1.66 27.22 0.91
CA GLN A 553 -1.88 28.38 0.05
C GLN A 553 -3.25 28.37 -0.64
N GLY A 554 -4.15 27.46 -0.28
CA GLY A 554 -5.48 27.33 -0.87
C GLY A 554 -5.52 26.55 -2.20
N ALA A 555 -4.38 26.07 -2.68
CA ALA A 555 -4.32 25.22 -3.87
C ALA A 555 -4.74 23.79 -3.55
N GLN A 556 -5.46 23.14 -4.47
CA GLN A 556 -5.67 21.71 -4.43
C GLN A 556 -4.43 20.99 -4.98
N VAL A 557 -4.15 19.81 -4.43
CA VAL A 557 -3.01 18.97 -4.82
C VAL A 557 -3.52 17.70 -5.48
N MET A 558 -3.04 17.42 -6.70
CA MET A 558 -3.26 16.18 -7.41
C MET A 558 -1.97 15.35 -7.38
N VAL A 559 -2.07 14.07 -7.03
CA VAL A 559 -0.94 13.13 -7.03
C VAL A 559 -1.16 12.03 -8.06
N ASP A 560 -0.07 11.60 -8.67
CA ASP A 560 -0.04 10.48 -9.60
C ASP A 560 0.26 9.18 -8.83
N THR A 561 -0.28 8.04 -9.28
CA THR A 561 -0.07 6.70 -8.71
C THR A 561 -0.54 6.52 -7.27
N GLY A 562 -0.53 7.56 -6.43
CA GLY A 562 -1.08 7.54 -5.06
C GLY A 562 -0.27 6.75 -4.05
N PHE A 563 1.04 6.94 -3.98
CA PHE A 563 1.83 6.40 -2.87
C PHE A 563 1.47 7.10 -1.56
N PHE A 564 1.25 6.31 -0.49
CA PHE A 564 0.62 6.80 0.73
C PHE A 564 1.46 7.82 1.53
N TYR A 565 2.75 7.96 1.28
CA TYR A 565 3.53 9.06 1.86
C TYR A 565 3.05 10.46 1.38
N ALA A 566 2.44 10.54 0.20
CA ALA A 566 1.96 11.79 -0.39
C ALA A 566 0.44 12.01 -0.21
N ILE A 567 -0.31 10.99 0.20
CA ILE A 567 -1.79 11.05 0.29
C ILE A 567 -2.28 12.09 1.30
N SER A 568 -1.52 12.34 2.37
CA SER A 568 -1.91 13.34 3.37
C SER A 568 -2.06 14.78 2.79
N ALA A 569 -1.40 15.07 1.68
CA ALA A 569 -1.49 16.33 0.98
C ALA A 569 -2.48 16.32 -0.20
N ALA A 570 -2.97 15.15 -0.62
CA ALA A 570 -3.72 15.00 -1.86
C ALA A 570 -5.21 15.35 -1.71
N ASN A 571 -5.76 16.06 -2.69
CA ASN A 571 -7.19 16.21 -2.92
C ASN A 571 -7.70 15.23 -3.98
N VAL A 572 -6.85 14.91 -4.97
CA VAL A 572 -7.17 14.02 -6.09
C VAL A 572 -5.99 13.07 -6.33
N VAL A 573 -6.29 11.81 -6.53
CA VAL A 573 -5.34 10.78 -6.97
C VAL A 573 -5.70 10.35 -8.38
N VAL A 574 -4.76 10.40 -9.31
CA VAL A 574 -4.92 9.89 -10.67
C VAL A 574 -4.00 8.71 -10.92
N ASN A 575 -4.31 7.91 -11.93
CA ASN A 575 -3.52 6.71 -12.29
C ASN A 575 -3.31 5.72 -11.13
N LEU A 576 -4.28 5.65 -10.20
CA LEU A 576 -4.23 4.65 -9.13
C LEU A 576 -4.14 3.24 -9.77
N PRO A 577 -3.23 2.37 -9.36
CA PRO A 577 -3.19 1.01 -9.89
C PRO A 577 -4.53 0.29 -9.67
N MET A 578 -5.09 -0.34 -10.70
CA MET A 578 -6.34 -1.08 -10.62
C MET A 578 -6.11 -2.60 -10.67
N ALA A 579 -5.29 -3.03 -11.61
CA ALA A 579 -4.98 -4.44 -11.81
C ALA A 579 -3.67 -4.81 -11.11
N PRO A 580 -3.51 -6.07 -10.68
CA PRO A 580 -2.23 -6.59 -10.21
C PRO A 580 -1.12 -6.37 -11.24
N GLN A 581 0.08 -6.03 -10.76
CA GLN A 581 1.26 -5.82 -11.62
C GLN A 581 1.78 -7.14 -12.20
N LEU A 582 1.62 -8.22 -11.44
CA LEU A 582 1.91 -9.57 -11.88
C LEU A 582 0.90 -9.97 -12.97
N ARG A 583 1.13 -9.50 -14.17
CA ARG A 583 0.32 -9.87 -15.33
C ARG A 583 0.71 -11.26 -15.82
N THR A 584 -0.27 -12.15 -15.85
CA THR A 584 -0.25 -13.22 -16.84
C THR A 584 -0.13 -12.62 -18.25
N SER A 585 0.62 -13.25 -19.13
CA SER A 585 0.74 -12.83 -20.54
C SER A 585 -0.65 -12.43 -21.09
N PRO A 586 -0.77 -11.40 -21.97
CA PRO A 586 -2.04 -11.00 -22.57
C PRO A 586 -2.80 -12.12 -23.29
N ARG A 587 -2.17 -13.27 -23.48
CA ARG A 587 -2.73 -14.47 -24.14
C ARG A 587 -3.11 -15.59 -23.16
N ARG A 588 -3.00 -15.39 -21.83
CA ARG A 588 -3.32 -16.41 -20.82
C ARG A 588 -4.54 -15.97 -20.03
N GLU A 589 -5.40 -16.93 -19.75
CA GLU A 589 -6.49 -16.78 -18.78
C GLU A 589 -5.91 -16.35 -17.41
N ALA A 590 -6.69 -15.55 -16.68
CA ALA A 590 -6.30 -15.13 -15.33
C ALA A 590 -6.06 -16.38 -14.46
N SER A 591 -4.94 -16.40 -13.73
CA SER A 591 -4.67 -17.50 -12.81
C SER A 591 -5.81 -17.64 -11.80
N PRO A 592 -6.39 -18.84 -11.61
CA PRO A 592 -7.41 -19.06 -10.58
C PRO A 592 -6.89 -18.83 -9.17
N ARG A 593 -5.55 -18.77 -9.00
CA ARG A 593 -4.88 -18.49 -7.73
C ARG A 593 -4.80 -16.98 -7.41
N TYR A 594 -5.10 -16.10 -8.34
CA TYR A 594 -4.86 -14.66 -8.15
C TYR A 594 -6.10 -13.85 -8.53
N GLN A 595 -6.72 -13.24 -7.53
CA GLN A 595 -7.93 -12.44 -7.70
C GLN A 595 -7.66 -10.97 -7.38
N SER A 596 -7.96 -10.08 -8.34
CA SER A 596 -7.93 -8.63 -8.11
C SER A 596 -9.07 -8.18 -7.19
N VAL A 597 -8.76 -7.34 -6.21
CA VAL A 597 -9.74 -6.74 -5.29
C VAL A 597 -9.51 -5.23 -5.15
N PRO A 598 -10.54 -4.42 -4.82
CA PRO A 598 -10.43 -2.97 -4.75
C PRO A 598 -9.80 -2.48 -3.44
N LEU A 599 -8.68 -3.07 -2.98
CA LEU A 599 -8.08 -2.73 -1.70
C LEU A 599 -7.76 -1.23 -1.60
N LEU A 600 -7.02 -0.66 -2.57
CA LEU A 600 -6.66 0.75 -2.55
C LEU A 600 -7.90 1.66 -2.59
N ALA A 601 -8.92 1.32 -3.38
CA ALA A 601 -10.18 2.06 -3.43
C ALA A 601 -10.91 2.04 -2.07
N MET A 602 -10.93 0.90 -1.39
CA MET A 602 -11.50 0.77 -0.04
C MET A 602 -10.70 1.55 1.00
N LEU A 603 -9.37 1.56 0.91
CA LEU A 603 -8.51 2.30 1.83
C LEU A 603 -8.66 3.81 1.65
N LEU A 604 -8.63 4.31 0.41
CA LEU A 604 -8.81 5.74 0.11
C LEU A 604 -10.24 6.19 0.43
N GLY A 605 -11.23 5.39 0.05
CA GLY A 605 -12.64 5.63 0.35
C GLY A 605 -13.08 7.04 -0.01
N ASN A 606 -13.68 7.72 0.97
CA ASN A 606 -14.14 9.11 0.85
C ASN A 606 -13.12 10.15 1.38
N SER A 607 -11.86 9.75 1.58
CA SER A 607 -10.81 10.67 2.03
C SER A 607 -10.28 11.55 0.90
N VAL A 608 -10.15 11.00 -0.31
CA VAL A 608 -9.70 11.71 -1.52
C VAL A 608 -10.49 11.23 -2.73
N ASP A 609 -10.64 12.10 -3.77
CA ASP A 609 -11.11 11.62 -5.09
C ASP A 609 -10.01 10.81 -5.77
N PHE A 610 -10.40 9.76 -6.46
CA PHE A 610 -9.42 8.96 -7.19
C PHE A 610 -9.95 8.47 -8.53
N SER A 611 -9.03 8.24 -9.45
CA SER A 611 -9.28 7.56 -10.72
C SER A 611 -8.17 6.57 -11.04
N PHE A 612 -8.52 5.57 -11.82
CA PHE A 612 -7.59 4.64 -12.43
C PHE A 612 -6.94 5.26 -13.69
N PRO A 613 -6.01 4.58 -14.36
CA PRO A 613 -5.43 5.07 -15.63
C PRO A 613 -6.51 5.37 -16.67
N SER A 614 -6.22 6.32 -17.55
CA SER A 614 -7.14 6.78 -18.58
C SER A 614 -7.75 5.63 -19.40
N ILE A 615 -9.07 5.62 -19.49
CA ILE A 615 -9.86 4.56 -20.13
C ILE A 615 -9.47 4.42 -21.62
N ASN A 616 -9.42 5.53 -22.35
CA ASN A 616 -9.10 5.53 -23.78
C ASN A 616 -7.64 5.13 -24.13
N LEU A 617 -6.79 4.91 -23.15
CA LEU A 617 -5.43 4.39 -23.35
C LEU A 617 -5.31 2.89 -23.06
N GLN A 618 -6.39 2.24 -22.60
CA GLN A 618 -6.39 0.82 -22.29
C GLN A 618 -6.64 -0.04 -23.54
N SER A 619 -6.21 -1.28 -23.48
CA SER A 619 -6.45 -2.25 -24.56
C SER A 619 -7.91 -2.72 -24.62
N ASN A 620 -8.60 -2.72 -23.48
CA ASN A 620 -10.02 -3.02 -23.33
C ASN A 620 -10.67 -1.88 -22.53
N GLU A 621 -11.17 -0.88 -23.23
CA GLU A 621 -11.74 0.33 -22.65
C GLU A 621 -13.02 0.04 -21.84
N GLU A 622 -13.90 -0.82 -22.37
CA GLU A 622 -15.15 -1.18 -21.72
C GLU A 622 -14.92 -1.95 -20.41
N GLU A 623 -14.06 -2.96 -20.43
CA GLU A 623 -13.70 -3.71 -19.23
C GLU A 623 -13.10 -2.80 -18.15
N HIS A 624 -12.22 -1.87 -18.56
CA HIS A 624 -11.61 -0.91 -17.66
C HIS A 624 -12.65 0.05 -17.08
N PHE A 625 -13.60 0.51 -17.88
CA PHE A 625 -14.71 1.36 -17.43
C PHE A 625 -15.62 0.62 -16.44
N LEU A 626 -16.07 -0.58 -16.75
CA LEU A 626 -16.89 -1.39 -15.86
C LEU A 626 -16.20 -1.64 -14.52
N ARG A 627 -14.91 -1.94 -14.55
CA ARG A 627 -14.12 -2.15 -13.34
C ARG A 627 -13.95 -0.85 -12.53
N SER A 628 -13.83 0.30 -13.21
CA SER A 628 -13.79 1.60 -12.55
C SER A 628 -15.10 1.88 -11.79
N VAL A 629 -16.25 1.55 -12.40
CA VAL A 629 -17.56 1.67 -11.74
C VAL A 629 -17.67 0.71 -10.56
N ALA A 630 -17.26 -0.56 -10.73
CA ALA A 630 -17.26 -1.56 -9.66
C ALA A 630 -16.43 -1.13 -8.44
N PHE A 631 -15.35 -0.41 -8.65
CA PHE A 631 -14.44 0.05 -7.61
C PHE A 631 -14.72 1.49 -7.14
N GLY A 632 -15.83 2.10 -7.58
CA GLY A 632 -16.25 3.43 -7.13
C GLY A 632 -15.35 4.58 -7.57
N ALA A 633 -14.58 4.41 -8.64
CA ALA A 633 -13.63 5.40 -9.13
C ALA A 633 -14.28 6.40 -10.12
N SER A 634 -13.79 7.63 -10.11
CA SER A 634 -14.11 8.62 -11.13
C SER A 634 -13.57 8.21 -12.50
N PRO A 635 -14.30 8.41 -13.61
CA PRO A 635 -13.80 8.11 -14.94
C PRO A 635 -12.61 9.04 -15.28
N ALA A 636 -11.63 8.50 -16.01
CA ALA A 636 -10.44 9.23 -16.43
C ALA A 636 -10.15 9.06 -17.91
N PHE A 637 -9.73 10.16 -18.55
CA PHE A 637 -9.36 10.20 -19.96
C PHE A 637 -8.14 11.07 -20.21
N THR A 638 -7.44 10.81 -21.32
CA THR A 638 -6.32 11.64 -21.79
C THR A 638 -6.68 12.23 -23.14
N TRP A 639 -6.52 13.55 -23.28
CA TRP A 639 -6.88 14.29 -24.49
C TRP A 639 -5.77 15.19 -25.01
N ALA A 640 -5.80 15.41 -26.34
CA ALA A 640 -5.08 16.45 -27.02
C ALA A 640 -5.92 16.99 -28.19
N ALA A 641 -5.63 18.22 -28.62
CA ALA A 641 -6.22 18.78 -29.83
C ALA A 641 -5.61 18.15 -31.09
N ASP A 642 -4.34 17.75 -31.03
CA ASP A 642 -3.60 17.13 -32.11
C ASP A 642 -2.91 15.84 -31.63
N GLY A 643 -2.47 14.99 -32.56
CA GLY A 643 -1.74 13.77 -32.27
C GLY A 643 -2.51 12.50 -32.62
N HIS A 644 -2.26 11.43 -31.85
CA HIS A 644 -2.81 10.09 -32.13
C HIS A 644 -4.33 10.03 -31.87
N GLU A 645 -5.07 9.31 -32.71
CA GLU A 645 -6.53 9.13 -32.63
C GLU A 645 -7.04 8.73 -31.25
N ARG A 646 -6.33 7.88 -30.53
CA ARG A 646 -6.71 7.41 -29.19
C ARG A 646 -6.89 8.53 -28.16
N TYR A 647 -6.21 9.66 -28.31
CA TYR A 647 -6.35 10.79 -27.38
C TYR A 647 -6.74 12.09 -28.09
N ARG A 648 -7.06 12.04 -29.41
CA ARG A 648 -7.55 13.22 -30.12
C ARG A 648 -8.98 13.53 -29.68
N PHE A 649 -9.22 14.78 -29.24
CA PHE A 649 -10.51 15.22 -28.70
C PHE A 649 -11.69 14.88 -29.62
N GLU A 650 -11.59 15.18 -30.91
CA GLU A 650 -12.68 15.00 -31.87
C GLU A 650 -13.11 13.51 -31.99
N GLU A 651 -12.19 12.59 -31.80
CA GLU A 651 -12.45 11.16 -31.91
C GLU A 651 -13.03 10.57 -30.61
N GLN A 652 -12.79 11.25 -29.46
CA GLN A 652 -13.04 10.68 -28.14
C GLN A 652 -14.20 11.34 -27.37
N VAL A 653 -14.64 12.54 -27.79
CA VAL A 653 -15.56 13.34 -26.97
C VAL A 653 -16.91 12.65 -26.71
N GLU A 654 -17.48 11.93 -27.68
CA GLU A 654 -18.77 11.25 -27.51
C GLU A 654 -18.65 10.07 -26.53
N LEU A 655 -17.59 9.30 -26.63
CA LEU A 655 -17.29 8.20 -25.71
C LEU A 655 -17.13 8.70 -24.25
N VAL A 656 -16.43 9.82 -24.08
CA VAL A 656 -16.24 10.42 -22.76
C VAL A 656 -17.56 10.86 -22.15
N VAL A 657 -18.42 11.51 -22.93
CA VAL A 657 -19.74 11.97 -22.46
C VAL A 657 -20.61 10.78 -22.09
N GLU A 658 -20.60 9.73 -22.89
CA GLU A 658 -21.35 8.49 -22.60
C GLU A 658 -20.89 7.88 -21.27
N TYR A 659 -19.60 7.58 -21.13
CA TYR A 659 -19.07 6.91 -19.94
C TYR A 659 -19.20 7.78 -18.69
N TYR A 660 -18.99 9.09 -18.81
CA TYR A 660 -19.22 10.03 -17.73
C TYR A 660 -20.69 10.02 -17.26
N THR A 661 -21.62 10.10 -18.20
CA THR A 661 -23.06 10.12 -17.87
C THR A 661 -23.49 8.82 -17.16
N ARG A 662 -23.06 7.68 -17.68
CA ARG A 662 -23.33 6.36 -17.07
C ARG A 662 -22.74 6.24 -15.67
N ALA A 663 -21.46 6.61 -15.48
CA ALA A 663 -20.80 6.58 -14.18
C ALA A 663 -21.43 7.54 -13.17
N ASN A 664 -21.71 8.79 -13.61
CA ASN A 664 -22.31 9.80 -12.75
C ASN A 664 -23.71 9.41 -12.26
N ALA A 665 -24.49 8.71 -13.07
CA ALA A 665 -25.83 8.24 -12.70
C ALA A 665 -25.82 7.28 -11.49
N VAL A 666 -24.74 6.53 -11.29
CA VAL A 666 -24.65 5.51 -10.22
C VAL A 666 -23.68 5.88 -9.09
N LEU A 667 -22.67 6.72 -9.36
CA LEU A 667 -21.61 7.08 -8.41
C LEU A 667 -21.71 8.54 -7.90
N GLY A 668 -22.46 9.42 -8.57
CA GLY A 668 -22.40 10.86 -8.32
C GLY A 668 -22.62 11.26 -6.86
N ASP A 669 -23.61 10.70 -6.20
CA ASP A 669 -23.94 10.95 -4.78
C ASP A 669 -23.17 10.03 -3.80
N LEU A 670 -22.36 9.08 -4.31
CA LEU A 670 -21.57 8.16 -3.47
C LEU A 670 -20.19 8.71 -3.07
N ARG A 671 -19.81 9.88 -3.55
CA ARG A 671 -18.49 10.50 -3.26
C ARG A 671 -18.17 10.70 -1.78
N GLN A 672 -19.19 10.82 -0.92
CA GLN A 672 -19.07 10.94 0.54
C GLN A 672 -19.05 9.58 1.25
N HIS A 673 -19.18 8.50 0.51
CA HIS A 673 -19.31 7.15 1.04
C HIS A 673 -18.15 6.28 0.58
N HIS A 674 -17.66 5.45 1.49
CA HIS A 674 -16.60 4.49 1.18
C HIS A 674 -17.18 3.10 0.98
N ILE A 675 -16.46 2.26 0.28
CA ILE A 675 -16.80 0.86 0.07
C ILE A 675 -16.59 0.10 1.38
N VAL A 676 -17.61 -0.63 1.83
CA VAL A 676 -17.59 -1.47 3.04
C VAL A 676 -17.66 -2.96 2.73
N PHE A 677 -18.02 -3.33 1.50
CA PHE A 677 -18.08 -4.71 1.07
C PHE A 677 -17.81 -4.81 -0.43
N TYR A 678 -17.04 -5.82 -0.82
CA TYR A 678 -16.80 -6.19 -2.21
C TYR A 678 -16.72 -7.70 -2.34
N GLU A 679 -17.40 -8.22 -3.35
CA GLU A 679 -17.38 -9.62 -3.75
C GLU A 679 -17.34 -9.72 -5.27
N PHE A 680 -16.65 -10.72 -5.80
CA PHE A 680 -16.67 -11.07 -7.22
C PHE A 680 -16.96 -12.55 -7.36
N ASP A 681 -18.10 -12.84 -7.97
CA ASP A 681 -18.48 -14.21 -8.33
C ASP A 681 -17.86 -14.57 -9.68
N SER A 682 -16.93 -15.50 -9.65
CA SER A 682 -16.22 -15.95 -10.86
C SER A 682 -17.08 -16.81 -11.80
N GLU A 683 -18.17 -17.40 -11.31
CA GLU A 683 -19.08 -18.22 -12.12
C GLU A 683 -20.02 -17.34 -12.95
N SER A 684 -20.69 -16.39 -12.31
CA SER A 684 -21.58 -15.44 -12.99
C SER A 684 -20.84 -14.26 -13.62
N GLN A 685 -19.56 -14.05 -13.28
CA GLN A 685 -18.77 -12.88 -13.66
C GLN A 685 -19.42 -11.55 -13.21
N VAL A 686 -20.02 -11.53 -12.02
CA VAL A 686 -20.66 -10.37 -11.43
C VAL A 686 -19.88 -9.91 -10.20
N SER A 687 -19.61 -8.61 -10.11
CA SER A 687 -19.16 -8.02 -8.85
C SER A 687 -20.32 -7.34 -8.11
N THR A 688 -20.26 -7.41 -6.79
CA THR A 688 -21.16 -6.70 -5.86
C THR A 688 -20.35 -5.79 -4.97
N THR A 689 -20.64 -4.50 -5.02
CA THR A 689 -19.97 -3.46 -4.20
C THR A 689 -21.01 -2.75 -3.35
N ARG A 690 -20.82 -2.73 -2.02
CA ARG A 690 -21.70 -2.00 -1.09
C ARG A 690 -20.97 -0.82 -0.48
N PHE A 691 -21.64 0.31 -0.43
CA PHE A 691 -21.14 1.56 0.17
C PHE A 691 -21.68 1.76 1.60
N SER A 692 -21.02 2.63 2.36
CA SER A 692 -21.33 2.89 3.77
C SER A 692 -22.72 3.47 4.04
N ASN A 693 -23.41 4.00 3.00
CA ASN A 693 -24.81 4.43 3.07
C ASN A 693 -25.80 3.32 2.73
N GLY A 694 -25.36 2.10 2.44
CA GLY A 694 -26.18 0.98 2.07
C GLY A 694 -26.44 0.81 0.58
N ALA A 695 -26.04 1.76 -0.28
CA ALA A 695 -26.15 1.62 -1.74
C ALA A 695 -25.32 0.44 -2.23
N VAL A 696 -25.87 -0.33 -3.16
CA VAL A 696 -25.22 -1.49 -3.77
C VAL A 696 -25.11 -1.31 -5.28
N ILE A 697 -23.93 -1.57 -5.82
CA ILE A 697 -23.68 -1.59 -7.26
C ILE A 697 -23.32 -3.02 -7.66
N HIS A 698 -24.04 -3.55 -8.64
CA HIS A 698 -23.74 -4.82 -9.29
C HIS A 698 -23.21 -4.54 -10.69
N VAL A 699 -22.07 -5.14 -11.05
CA VAL A 699 -21.46 -5.00 -12.39
C VAL A 699 -21.34 -6.38 -13.03
N ASN A 700 -21.91 -6.52 -14.21
CA ASN A 700 -21.83 -7.75 -15.02
C ASN A 700 -20.72 -7.62 -16.06
N PHE A 701 -19.65 -8.41 -15.91
CA PHE A 701 -18.53 -8.48 -16.83
C PHE A 701 -18.74 -9.53 -17.94
N SER A 702 -19.79 -10.32 -17.88
CA SER A 702 -20.09 -11.35 -18.89
C SER A 702 -20.73 -10.77 -20.16
N ASN A 703 -20.72 -11.54 -21.23
CA ASN A 703 -21.38 -11.17 -22.52
C ASN A 703 -22.85 -11.58 -22.59
N SER A 704 -23.46 -11.93 -21.47
CA SER A 704 -24.86 -12.31 -21.37
C SER A 704 -25.52 -11.67 -20.16
N ASP A 705 -26.83 -11.46 -20.23
CA ASP A 705 -27.61 -10.98 -19.10
C ASP A 705 -27.53 -11.99 -17.95
N VAL A 706 -27.32 -11.49 -16.73
CA VAL A 706 -27.29 -12.33 -15.52
C VAL A 706 -28.55 -12.08 -14.69
N ALA A 707 -29.35 -13.13 -14.51
CA ALA A 707 -30.51 -13.07 -13.65
C ALA A 707 -30.09 -13.20 -12.17
N MET A 708 -30.44 -12.21 -11.38
CA MET A 708 -30.42 -12.25 -9.93
C MET A 708 -31.83 -12.56 -9.41
N HIS A 709 -31.98 -12.85 -8.12
CA HIS A 709 -33.25 -13.29 -7.56
C HIS A 709 -34.45 -12.37 -7.90
N GLU A 710 -34.28 -11.05 -7.92
CA GLU A 710 -35.35 -10.07 -8.13
C GLU A 710 -35.18 -9.18 -9.36
N PHE A 711 -34.05 -9.25 -10.06
CA PHE A 711 -33.69 -8.38 -11.18
C PHE A 711 -32.74 -9.08 -12.14
N SER A 712 -32.49 -8.48 -13.28
CA SER A 712 -31.44 -8.89 -14.23
C SER A 712 -30.45 -7.77 -14.43
N ILE A 713 -29.17 -8.13 -14.55
CA ILE A 713 -28.10 -7.21 -14.90
C ILE A 713 -27.77 -7.44 -16.37
N PRO A 714 -27.92 -6.44 -17.25
CA PRO A 714 -27.61 -6.61 -18.66
C PRO A 714 -26.15 -7.00 -18.90
N ALA A 715 -25.88 -7.63 -20.02
CA ALA A 715 -24.53 -7.98 -20.45
C ALA A 715 -23.65 -6.74 -20.53
N ARG A 716 -22.42 -6.78 -20.00
CA ARG A 716 -21.45 -5.69 -20.03
C ARG A 716 -22.00 -4.36 -19.49
N ASP A 717 -22.79 -4.43 -18.42
CA ASP A 717 -23.44 -3.26 -17.82
C ASP A 717 -23.51 -3.39 -16.28
N PHE A 718 -24.14 -2.43 -15.67
CA PHE A 718 -24.25 -2.35 -14.21
C PHE A 718 -25.60 -1.78 -13.77
N ILE A 719 -25.98 -2.09 -12.57
CA ILE A 719 -27.16 -1.51 -11.92
C ILE A 719 -26.82 -1.07 -10.50
N ARG A 720 -27.52 -0.06 -10.03
CA ARG A 720 -27.50 0.40 -8.64
C ARG A 720 -28.82 0.09 -7.94
N ARG A 721 -28.75 -0.34 -6.68
CA ARG A 721 -29.89 -0.61 -5.79
C ARG A 721 -29.72 0.08 -4.43
#